data_cb9d2ebe7aefa67344788bbc884ee0af
#
_entry.id   cb9d2ebe7aefa67344788bbc884ee0af
#
_cell.length_a   1.000
_cell.length_b   1.000
_cell.length_c   1.000
_cell.angle_alpha   90.00
_cell.angle_beta   90.00
_cell.angle_gamma   90.00
#
_symmetry.space_group_name_H-M   'P 1'
#
loop_
_entity.id
_entity.type
_entity.pdbx_description
1 polymer ?
#
loop_
_entity_poly.entity_id
_entity_poly.type
_entity_poly.pdbx_seq_one_letter_code
_entity_poly.pdbx_strand_id
1 'polypeptide(L)'
;MAEFIATEENREEEQSSFDFAALWKIVVLYWYWIVLSAIVAVGCAFCYLRYTRPVYASSMKILVKDEDSRSRMYRGGQMALESMGVISNSNGFDNELEILASSNISGRVVKALKLYVSYELEGSISKHELYKNNPYIVDMPENQLDELESVIAMRVSRRGSGLHIEGKLFVPKAKEPMTFERDVNALPGSFSTPVGTVTLQSNPGVEATNRDMFATIMPLDVAAKSYGARLTASATSKTTTVAELRYVDTQPARAIDYLNELFKSYNEDANEDKNEVALRTEDFLKKRIDAIRTELDATENSLESYKKKNELINLTNDASNALTKSTEYQKEQVELETQLNLVTALLDYMDDPRNALNVIPSNLGLKDADMSKMLDKYNDYVLQRNRLLKSSSADNPYVKRITSQLEEMWPSIRLSLKNVHANIMTQKRSADSQYRLFSQRVSEVPTQEHNLNNITRQQEIKAELYLMLLQKREENYISLASTAAKARIIDAPRYEGKVSPKSKIIMLGAFVFGLAFPVGLVYLLGLLRYKIEGREDVEKLTKLPLLADIPLGPKTLDGEHKLAVRENSNDLMEESFRGLRTNLRFVLDDNERIIACTSCIPGEGKTFVSTNLAMSLALLGKRVVIVGLDIRKPRLVKLFGLPADKRGITTFLSSTEETFDLLDQQIIHGVVNPNLDVLPAGIIPPNPGELISRVQLDRAMDLLREHYDYVILDTPPVGLVSDTLAIARVADMTLMVCRADYSPKSNFKLINELKQDNKMPKISLVLNGVDLRKRKYGYYYGYGKYGKYGKYGHYGNYGLYGHYGNRPSQGGHTEK
;
A
#
# COMPACT_ATOMS: atom_id res chain seq x y z
N MET A 1 -43.37 12.32 14.81
CA MET A 1 -41.97 11.91 15.02
C MET A 1 -41.36 11.19 13.80
N ALA A 2 -42.10 10.40 13.06
CA ALA A 2 -41.63 9.81 11.79
C ALA A 2 -41.50 10.82 10.62
N GLU A 3 -42.29 11.88 10.56
CA GLU A 3 -42.19 12.96 9.57
C GLU A 3 -40.99 13.90 9.83
N PHE A 4 -40.52 13.99 11.07
CA PHE A 4 -39.34 14.82 11.42
C PHE A 4 -38.01 14.14 11.04
N ILE A 5 -37.96 12.81 11.02
CA ILE A 5 -36.78 12.03 10.64
C ILE A 5 -36.62 12.00 9.12
N ALA A 6 -37.73 11.94 8.38
CA ALA A 6 -37.70 11.95 6.91
C ALA A 6 -37.26 13.30 6.29
N THR A 7 -37.33 14.40 7.05
CA THR A 7 -36.90 15.74 6.59
C THR A 7 -35.42 16.01 6.88
N GLU A 8 -34.78 15.29 7.80
CA GLU A 8 -33.34 15.40 8.02
C GLU A 8 -32.52 14.52 7.05
N GLU A 9 -32.99 13.32 6.72
CA GLU A 9 -32.29 12.44 5.74
C GLU A 9 -32.26 13.03 4.32
N ASN A 10 -33.28 13.80 3.92
CA ASN A 10 -33.27 14.49 2.62
C ASN A 10 -32.40 15.78 2.58
N ARG A 11 -31.85 16.24 3.72
CA ARG A 11 -30.97 17.42 3.77
C ARG A 11 -29.48 17.06 3.69
N GLU A 12 -29.10 15.83 3.98
CA GLU A 12 -27.70 15.40 3.89
C GLU A 12 -27.31 14.87 2.49
N GLU A 13 -28.26 14.42 1.67
CA GLU A 13 -27.97 13.91 0.33
C GLU A 13 -27.74 15.00 -0.74
N GLU A 14 -28.09 16.27 -0.50
CA GLU A 14 -27.83 17.37 -1.45
C GLU A 14 -26.41 17.99 -1.34
N GLN A 15 -25.55 17.56 -0.39
CA GLN A 15 -24.24 18.21 -0.18
C GLN A 15 -23.05 17.51 -0.81
N SER A 16 -23.20 16.44 -1.60
CA SER A 16 -22.07 15.75 -2.25
C SER A 16 -22.16 15.61 -3.77
N SER A 17 -23.00 16.39 -4.43
CA SER A 17 -22.93 16.42 -5.91
C SER A 17 -21.68 17.18 -6.35
N PHE A 18 -20.68 16.43 -6.84
CA PHE A 18 -19.52 16.99 -7.55
C PHE A 18 -20.02 17.98 -8.60
N ASP A 19 -19.71 19.25 -8.44
CA ASP A 19 -20.09 20.29 -9.39
C ASP A 19 -19.21 20.20 -10.65
N PHE A 20 -19.63 19.36 -11.60
CA PHE A 20 -18.95 19.18 -12.89
C PHE A 20 -18.81 20.50 -13.66
N ALA A 21 -19.74 21.43 -13.50
CA ALA A 21 -19.67 22.72 -14.16
C ALA A 21 -18.56 23.61 -13.58
N ALA A 22 -18.30 23.51 -12.28
CA ALA A 22 -17.18 24.19 -11.64
C ALA A 22 -15.83 23.62 -12.11
N LEU A 23 -15.71 22.29 -12.21
CA LEU A 23 -14.52 21.63 -12.73
C LEU A 23 -14.26 22.01 -14.21
N TRP A 24 -15.29 22.01 -15.03
CA TRP A 24 -15.18 22.42 -16.42
C TRP A 24 -14.70 23.87 -16.59
N LYS A 25 -15.21 24.80 -15.77
CA LYS A 25 -14.74 26.20 -15.74
C LYS A 25 -13.27 26.30 -15.37
N ILE A 26 -12.80 25.48 -14.41
CA ILE A 26 -11.38 25.41 -14.02
C ILE A 26 -10.53 24.95 -15.21
N VAL A 27 -10.94 23.87 -15.90
CA VAL A 27 -10.20 23.35 -17.06
C VAL A 27 -10.08 24.39 -18.17
N VAL A 28 -11.19 25.06 -18.52
CA VAL A 28 -11.20 26.08 -19.59
C VAL A 28 -10.40 27.33 -19.19
N LEU A 29 -10.38 27.72 -17.92
CA LEU A 29 -9.68 28.93 -17.49
C LEU A 29 -8.18 28.70 -17.33
N TYR A 30 -7.76 27.48 -16.90
CA TYR A 30 -6.37 27.16 -16.60
C TYR A 30 -5.76 26.13 -17.55
N TRP A 31 -6.32 25.93 -18.78
CA TRP A 31 -5.89 24.92 -19.73
C TRP A 31 -4.38 24.97 -20.05
N TYR A 32 -3.79 26.16 -20.16
CA TYR A 32 -2.37 26.32 -20.43
C TYR A 32 -1.49 25.82 -19.26
N TRP A 33 -1.92 25.98 -18.00
CA TRP A 33 -1.23 25.42 -16.84
C TRP A 33 -1.36 23.90 -16.80
N ILE A 34 -2.50 23.36 -17.21
CA ILE A 34 -2.75 21.92 -17.29
C ILE A 34 -1.84 21.30 -18.35
N VAL A 35 -1.74 21.90 -19.52
CA VAL A 35 -0.86 21.43 -20.62
C VAL A 35 0.61 21.52 -20.19
N LEU A 36 1.03 22.63 -19.59
CA LEU A 36 2.39 22.81 -19.09
C LEU A 36 2.75 21.75 -18.03
N SER A 37 1.85 21.53 -17.08
CA SER A 37 2.03 20.50 -16.04
C SER A 37 2.15 19.09 -16.65
N ALA A 38 1.32 18.77 -17.64
CA ALA A 38 1.37 17.48 -18.33
C ALA A 38 2.73 17.31 -19.07
N ILE A 39 3.21 18.34 -19.76
CA ILE A 39 4.52 18.31 -20.45
C ILE A 39 5.65 18.10 -19.43
N VAL A 40 5.64 18.83 -18.31
CA VAL A 40 6.65 18.68 -17.26
C VAL A 40 6.60 17.29 -16.64
N ALA A 41 5.41 16.78 -16.30
CA ALA A 41 5.23 15.44 -15.71
C ALA A 41 5.73 14.33 -16.66
N VAL A 42 5.38 14.42 -17.95
CA VAL A 42 5.85 13.47 -18.99
C VAL A 42 7.36 13.60 -19.19
N GLY A 43 7.91 14.81 -19.18
CA GLY A 43 9.35 15.05 -19.25
C GLY A 43 10.11 14.44 -18.07
N CYS A 44 9.61 14.61 -16.86
CA CYS A 44 10.15 13.95 -15.65
C CYS A 44 10.08 12.42 -15.75
N ALA A 45 8.95 11.88 -16.21
CA ALA A 45 8.78 10.44 -16.40
C ALA A 45 9.73 9.90 -17.48
N PHE A 46 9.94 10.64 -18.56
CA PHE A 46 10.91 10.29 -19.60
C PHE A 46 12.34 10.27 -19.04
N CYS A 47 12.74 11.29 -18.30
CA CYS A 47 14.03 11.31 -17.61
C CYS A 47 14.17 10.13 -16.66
N TYR A 48 13.17 9.86 -15.83
CA TYR A 48 13.17 8.71 -14.93
C TYR A 48 13.36 7.40 -15.69
N LEU A 49 12.59 7.17 -16.77
CA LEU A 49 12.69 5.97 -17.61
C LEU A 49 14.04 5.84 -18.32
N ARG A 50 14.68 6.96 -18.64
CA ARG A 50 15.98 6.98 -19.30
C ARG A 50 17.11 6.58 -18.36
N TYR A 51 17.00 6.91 -17.06
CA TYR A 51 18.03 6.62 -16.07
C TYR A 51 17.79 5.30 -15.31
N THR A 52 16.57 4.79 -15.26
CA THR A 52 16.24 3.53 -14.56
C THR A 52 16.72 2.33 -15.37
N ARG A 53 17.50 1.43 -14.74
CA ARG A 53 17.99 0.20 -15.38
C ARG A 53 16.81 -0.70 -15.75
N PRO A 54 16.75 -1.21 -16.99
CA PRO A 54 15.69 -2.14 -17.38
C PRO A 54 15.93 -3.49 -16.72
N VAL A 55 14.85 -4.11 -16.25
CA VAL A 55 14.84 -5.46 -15.69
C VAL A 55 14.03 -6.35 -16.61
N TYR A 56 14.58 -7.48 -16.94
CA TYR A 56 14.04 -8.47 -17.85
C TYR A 56 13.63 -9.73 -17.09
N ALA A 57 12.63 -10.43 -17.58
CA ALA A 57 12.26 -11.74 -17.08
C ALA A 57 12.65 -12.82 -18.07
N SER A 58 13.06 -13.95 -17.53
CA SER A 58 13.19 -15.21 -18.23
C SER A 58 12.41 -16.28 -17.48
N SER A 59 11.78 -17.20 -18.19
CA SER A 59 11.03 -18.30 -17.58
C SER A 59 11.43 -19.64 -18.14
N MET A 60 11.21 -20.67 -17.32
CA MET A 60 11.47 -22.07 -17.61
C MET A 60 10.37 -22.90 -16.98
N LYS A 61 9.94 -23.98 -17.64
CA LYS A 61 9.00 -24.95 -17.07
C LYS A 61 9.65 -26.29 -16.88
N ILE A 62 9.52 -26.81 -15.68
CA ILE A 62 10.03 -28.14 -15.31
C ILE A 62 8.90 -29.00 -14.78
N LEU A 63 8.96 -30.28 -15.09
CA LEU A 63 8.12 -31.31 -14.48
C LEU A 63 8.91 -31.92 -13.33
N VAL A 64 8.41 -31.80 -12.11
CA VAL A 64 8.93 -32.49 -10.94
C VAL A 64 8.24 -33.84 -10.82
N LYS A 65 9.04 -34.91 -10.82
CA LYS A 65 8.51 -36.26 -10.69
C LYS A 65 8.13 -36.50 -9.23
N ASP A 66 6.89 -36.87 -9.01
CA ASP A 66 6.38 -37.32 -7.72
C ASP A 66 6.68 -38.84 -7.58
N GLU A 67 7.67 -39.18 -6.78
CA GLU A 67 8.04 -40.61 -6.54
C GLU A 67 7.03 -41.33 -5.66
N ASP A 68 6.27 -40.61 -4.86
CA ASP A 68 5.22 -41.18 -4.01
C ASP A 68 4.05 -41.77 -4.82
N SER A 69 3.84 -41.29 -6.03
CA SER A 69 2.75 -41.81 -6.88
C SER A 69 2.96 -43.26 -7.33
N ARG A 70 4.20 -43.71 -7.45
CA ARG A 70 4.50 -45.10 -7.87
C ARG A 70 4.30 -46.11 -6.75
N SER A 71 4.59 -45.75 -5.50
CA SER A 71 4.34 -46.62 -4.35
C SER A 71 2.86 -46.78 -4.05
N ARG A 72 2.03 -45.83 -4.47
CA ARG A 72 0.56 -45.85 -4.30
C ARG A 72 -0.17 -46.80 -5.26
N MET A 73 0.41 -47.03 -6.44
CA MET A 73 -0.20 -47.94 -7.44
C MET A 73 -0.32 -49.37 -6.95
N TYR A 74 0.43 -49.77 -5.91
CA TYR A 74 0.37 -51.11 -5.29
C TYR A 74 -0.63 -51.22 -4.12
N ARG A 75 -1.33 -50.11 -3.76
CA ARG A 75 -2.32 -50.14 -2.63
C ARG A 75 -3.69 -49.73 -3.11
N GLY A 76 -4.46 -50.70 -3.58
CA GLY A 76 -5.81 -50.55 -4.12
C GLY A 76 -6.93 -50.00 -3.17
N GLY A 77 -6.57 -49.51 -1.97
CA GLY A 77 -7.56 -49.02 -0.99
C GLY A 77 -7.61 -47.49 -0.84
N GLN A 78 -6.62 -46.75 -1.31
CA GLN A 78 -6.55 -45.28 -1.15
C GLN A 78 -7.13 -44.47 -2.32
N MET A 79 -7.37 -45.12 -3.46
CA MET A 79 -7.94 -44.46 -4.64
C MET A 79 -9.34 -43.88 -4.45
N ALA A 80 -10.14 -44.45 -3.53
CA ALA A 80 -11.50 -44.02 -3.27
C ALA A 80 -11.60 -42.70 -2.49
N LEU A 81 -10.60 -42.37 -1.68
CA LEU A 81 -10.56 -41.15 -0.88
C LEU A 81 -9.97 -39.93 -1.66
N GLU A 82 -9.07 -40.17 -2.61
CA GLU A 82 -8.50 -39.16 -3.49
C GLU A 82 -9.50 -38.66 -4.54
N SER A 83 -10.37 -39.58 -5.03
CA SER A 83 -11.43 -39.19 -5.98
C SER A 83 -12.53 -38.33 -5.36
N MET A 84 -12.60 -38.26 -4.02
CA MET A 84 -13.56 -37.44 -3.26
C MET A 84 -13.03 -36.05 -2.91
N GLY A 85 -11.80 -35.69 -3.35
CA GLY A 85 -11.26 -34.32 -3.17
C GLY A 85 -10.92 -33.94 -1.73
N VAL A 86 -10.83 -34.89 -0.82
CA VAL A 86 -10.63 -34.64 0.63
C VAL A 86 -9.14 -34.54 1.02
N ILE A 87 -8.22 -35.03 0.17
CA ILE A 87 -6.78 -34.93 0.43
C ILE A 87 -6.12 -34.34 -0.81
N SER A 88 -5.70 -33.07 -0.70
CA SER A 88 -4.92 -32.43 -1.74
C SER A 88 -3.45 -32.87 -1.65
N ASN A 89 -2.92 -33.35 -2.76
CA ASN A 89 -1.51 -33.75 -2.93
C ASN A 89 -0.53 -32.57 -2.97
N SER A 90 -0.99 -31.35 -2.60
CA SER A 90 -0.24 -30.12 -2.75
C SER A 90 1.00 -30.02 -1.85
N ASN A 91 0.99 -30.67 -0.70
CA ASN A 91 2.05 -30.48 0.30
C ASN A 91 3.43 -30.99 -0.16
N GLY A 92 3.51 -32.05 -0.95
CA GLY A 92 4.79 -32.56 -1.47
C GLY A 92 5.37 -31.65 -2.57
N PHE A 93 4.52 -31.21 -3.51
CA PHE A 93 4.97 -30.36 -4.60
C PHE A 93 5.26 -28.93 -4.15
N ASP A 94 4.49 -28.38 -3.23
CA ASP A 94 4.75 -27.06 -2.66
C ASP A 94 6.09 -27.01 -1.93
N ASN A 95 6.45 -28.09 -1.20
CA ASN A 95 7.78 -28.22 -0.60
C ASN A 95 8.89 -28.23 -1.65
N GLU A 96 8.69 -28.88 -2.79
CA GLU A 96 9.68 -28.88 -3.88
C GLU A 96 9.84 -27.49 -4.50
N LEU A 97 8.79 -26.68 -4.59
CA LEU A 97 8.86 -25.29 -5.02
C LEU A 97 9.68 -24.45 -4.03
N GLU A 98 9.50 -24.66 -2.73
CA GLU A 98 10.31 -23.98 -1.69
C GLU A 98 11.78 -24.42 -1.74
N ILE A 99 12.06 -25.70 -2.00
CA ILE A 99 13.42 -26.20 -2.18
C ILE A 99 14.09 -25.54 -3.38
N LEU A 100 13.40 -25.47 -4.52
CA LEU A 100 13.88 -24.78 -5.72
C LEU A 100 14.19 -23.30 -5.47
N ALA A 101 13.39 -22.63 -4.64
CA ALA A 101 13.60 -21.23 -4.26
C ALA A 101 14.56 -21.06 -3.06
N SER A 102 15.09 -22.14 -2.52
CA SER A 102 15.95 -22.09 -1.33
C SER A 102 17.28 -21.38 -1.58
N SER A 103 17.80 -20.76 -0.52
CA SER A 103 19.13 -20.16 -0.55
C SER A 103 20.24 -21.20 -0.73
N ASN A 104 20.01 -22.48 -0.39
CA ASN A 104 20.99 -23.54 -0.59
C ASN A 104 21.20 -23.80 -2.10
N ILE A 105 20.11 -24.04 -2.84
CA ILE A 105 20.19 -24.24 -4.29
C ILE A 105 20.75 -22.99 -4.98
N SER A 106 20.25 -21.78 -4.58
CA SER A 106 20.77 -20.52 -5.09
C SER A 106 22.27 -20.34 -4.81
N GLY A 107 22.76 -20.81 -3.65
CA GLY A 107 24.18 -20.78 -3.30
C GLY A 107 25.03 -21.68 -4.22
N ARG A 108 24.56 -22.89 -4.55
CA ARG A 108 25.21 -23.76 -5.53
C ARG A 108 25.30 -23.10 -6.91
N VAL A 109 24.21 -22.49 -7.36
CA VAL A 109 24.14 -21.76 -8.64
C VAL A 109 25.09 -20.58 -8.65
N VAL A 110 25.12 -19.78 -7.59
CA VAL A 110 26.01 -18.62 -7.44
C VAL A 110 27.47 -19.05 -7.47
N LYS A 111 27.80 -20.17 -6.81
CA LYS A 111 29.17 -20.74 -6.80
C LYS A 111 29.55 -21.26 -8.18
N ALA A 112 28.69 -22.02 -8.84
CA ALA A 112 28.93 -22.61 -10.16
C ALA A 112 29.09 -21.53 -11.26
N LEU A 113 28.26 -20.49 -11.26
CA LEU A 113 28.30 -19.41 -12.24
C LEU A 113 29.21 -18.24 -11.83
N LYS A 114 29.89 -18.35 -10.68
CA LYS A 114 30.74 -17.29 -10.08
C LYS A 114 30.01 -15.94 -9.92
N LEU A 115 28.72 -15.96 -9.59
CA LEU A 115 27.92 -14.74 -9.42
C LEU A 115 28.21 -14.01 -8.11
N TYR A 116 29.07 -14.54 -7.26
CA TYR A 116 29.59 -13.84 -6.09
C TYR A 116 30.47 -12.64 -6.46
N VAL A 117 30.91 -12.53 -7.74
CA VAL A 117 31.57 -11.34 -8.29
C VAL A 117 30.61 -10.65 -9.24
N SER A 118 30.27 -9.39 -8.95
CA SER A 118 29.51 -8.52 -9.84
C SER A 118 30.45 -7.53 -10.52
N TYR A 119 30.20 -7.26 -11.81
CA TYR A 119 31.02 -6.37 -12.63
C TYR A 119 30.20 -5.19 -13.13
N GLU A 120 30.74 -3.99 -13.01
CA GLU A 120 30.17 -2.77 -13.60
C GLU A 120 31.27 -2.02 -14.38
N LEU A 121 30.93 -1.44 -15.51
CA LEU A 121 31.82 -0.57 -16.30
C LEU A 121 31.36 0.89 -16.17
N GLU A 122 32.31 1.80 -16.02
CA GLU A 122 32.03 3.23 -15.99
C GLU A 122 31.46 3.70 -17.33
N GLY A 123 30.24 4.23 -17.32
CA GLY A 123 29.61 4.87 -18.46
C GLY A 123 29.65 6.41 -18.32
N SER A 124 29.27 7.13 -19.36
CA SER A 124 29.30 8.60 -19.38
C SER A 124 28.39 9.24 -18.32
N ILE A 125 27.31 8.55 -17.89
CA ILE A 125 26.32 9.07 -16.95
C ILE A 125 25.97 8.06 -15.86
N SER A 126 26.00 6.75 -16.17
CA SER A 126 25.68 5.67 -15.23
C SER A 126 26.57 4.48 -15.46
N LYS A 127 26.82 3.69 -14.40
CA LYS A 127 27.56 2.43 -14.51
C LYS A 127 26.70 1.39 -15.20
N HIS A 128 27.31 0.63 -16.11
CA HIS A 128 26.68 -0.50 -16.83
C HIS A 128 27.11 -1.81 -16.22
N GLU A 129 26.17 -2.62 -15.80
CA GLU A 129 26.45 -3.96 -15.31
C GLU A 129 26.85 -4.88 -16.46
N LEU A 130 27.92 -5.64 -16.25
CA LEU A 130 28.48 -6.58 -17.23
C LEU A 130 28.19 -8.01 -16.78
N TYR A 131 28.01 -8.90 -17.76
CA TYR A 131 27.96 -10.34 -17.56
C TYR A 131 28.63 -11.03 -18.73
N LYS A 132 29.63 -11.83 -18.46
CA LYS A 132 30.53 -12.53 -19.46
C LYS A 132 31.33 -11.62 -20.37
N ASN A 133 30.94 -10.35 -20.56
CA ASN A 133 31.66 -9.37 -21.42
C ASN A 133 32.55 -8.44 -20.59
N ASN A 134 32.93 -8.84 -19.39
CA ASN A 134 33.85 -8.10 -18.53
C ASN A 134 35.28 -8.29 -19.08
N PRO A 135 36.07 -7.20 -19.21
CA PRO A 135 37.42 -7.27 -19.75
C PRO A 135 38.39 -8.07 -18.87
N TYR A 136 38.11 -8.09 -17.56
CA TYR A 136 38.91 -8.82 -16.58
C TYR A 136 38.04 -9.74 -15.75
N ILE A 137 38.51 -10.94 -15.44
CA ILE A 137 37.87 -11.91 -14.56
C ILE A 137 38.56 -11.81 -13.21
N VAL A 138 37.74 -11.56 -12.18
CA VAL A 138 38.17 -11.53 -10.79
C VAL A 138 37.71 -12.81 -10.13
N ASP A 139 38.60 -13.49 -9.39
CA ASP A 139 38.27 -14.74 -8.72
C ASP A 139 38.97 -14.82 -7.36
N MET A 140 38.46 -15.66 -6.49
CA MET A 140 39.01 -15.95 -5.18
C MET A 140 39.02 -17.47 -4.95
N PRO A 141 40.04 -18.04 -4.30
CA PRO A 141 40.09 -19.47 -3.98
C PRO A 141 38.85 -19.89 -3.16
N GLU A 142 38.26 -21.05 -3.47
CA GLU A 142 37.02 -21.54 -2.87
C GLU A 142 37.04 -21.60 -1.35
N ASN A 143 38.14 -22.08 -0.76
CA ASN A 143 38.33 -22.15 0.69
C ASN A 143 38.26 -20.78 1.38
N GLN A 144 38.76 -19.73 0.71
CA GLN A 144 38.71 -18.35 1.24
C GLN A 144 37.34 -17.69 0.96
N LEU A 145 36.68 -18.11 -0.12
CA LEU A 145 35.36 -17.64 -0.48
C LEU A 145 34.29 -18.16 0.48
N ASP A 146 34.40 -19.41 0.90
CA ASP A 146 33.47 -20.05 1.85
C ASP A 146 33.54 -19.41 3.25
N GLU A 147 34.71 -18.85 3.64
CA GLU A 147 34.94 -18.14 4.90
C GLU A 147 34.74 -16.60 4.81
N LEU A 148 34.44 -16.10 3.62
CA LEU A 148 34.34 -14.66 3.40
C LEU A 148 33.08 -14.08 4.05
N GLU A 149 33.23 -13.18 5.03
CA GLU A 149 32.13 -12.46 5.69
C GLU A 149 32.00 -11.00 5.22
N SER A 150 32.97 -10.51 4.46
CA SER A 150 33.10 -9.09 4.12
C SER A 150 32.93 -8.87 2.62
N VAL A 151 32.32 -7.72 2.25
CA VAL A 151 32.20 -7.33 0.85
C VAL A 151 33.48 -6.59 0.40
N ILE A 152 34.06 -7.00 -0.71
CA ILE A 152 35.25 -6.38 -1.32
C ILE A 152 34.78 -5.64 -2.57
N ALA A 153 34.77 -4.31 -2.57
CA ALA A 153 34.50 -3.50 -3.74
C ALA A 153 35.83 -2.97 -4.30
N MET A 154 36.09 -3.19 -5.59
CA MET A 154 37.36 -2.82 -6.26
C MET A 154 37.05 -2.01 -7.51
N ARG A 155 37.87 -0.97 -7.73
CA ARG A 155 37.96 -0.23 -8.99
C ARG A 155 39.24 -0.65 -9.69
N VAL A 156 39.14 -1.18 -10.89
CA VAL A 156 40.22 -1.62 -11.72
C VAL A 156 40.40 -0.63 -12.85
N SER A 157 41.50 0.13 -12.82
CA SER A 157 41.83 1.13 -13.82
C SER A 157 43.10 0.73 -14.55
N ARG A 158 43.26 1.09 -15.82
CA ARG A 158 44.45 0.80 -16.62
C ARG A 158 45.47 1.90 -16.42
N ARG A 159 46.70 1.51 -16.04
CA ARG A 159 47.84 2.42 -15.91
C ARG A 159 49.02 1.90 -16.79
N GLY A 160 49.19 2.49 -17.96
CA GLY A 160 50.23 2.02 -18.90
C GLY A 160 49.98 0.60 -19.35
N SER A 161 50.95 -0.31 -19.12
CA SER A 161 50.86 -1.75 -19.42
C SER A 161 50.24 -2.57 -18.28
N GLY A 162 50.10 -2.01 -17.08
CA GLY A 162 49.54 -2.68 -15.89
C GLY A 162 48.15 -2.20 -15.51
N LEU A 163 47.64 -2.78 -14.43
CA LEU A 163 46.35 -2.43 -13.84
C LEU A 163 46.56 -1.89 -12.42
N HIS A 164 45.93 -0.79 -12.12
CA HIS A 164 45.85 -0.19 -10.80
C HIS A 164 44.51 -0.55 -10.17
N ILE A 165 44.52 -1.05 -8.92
CA ILE A 165 43.37 -1.55 -8.20
C ILE A 165 43.23 -0.73 -6.93
N GLU A 166 42.14 0.01 -6.81
CA GLU A 166 41.69 0.68 -5.59
C GLU A 166 40.58 -0.14 -4.99
N GLY A 167 40.75 -0.63 -3.78
CA GLY A 167 39.73 -1.49 -3.13
C GLY A 167 39.22 -0.90 -1.81
N LYS A 168 37.96 -1.24 -1.49
CA LYS A 168 37.33 -0.96 -0.22
C LYS A 168 36.76 -2.25 0.34
N LEU A 169 37.12 -2.57 1.56
CA LEU A 169 36.62 -3.72 2.31
C LEU A 169 35.56 -3.27 3.32
N PHE A 170 34.35 -3.78 3.17
CA PHE A 170 33.24 -3.52 4.08
C PHE A 170 33.14 -4.66 5.10
N VAL A 171 33.73 -4.45 6.26
CA VAL A 171 33.70 -5.44 7.35
C VAL A 171 32.41 -5.25 8.15
N PRO A 172 31.63 -6.33 8.43
CA PRO A 172 30.46 -6.24 9.29
C PRO A 172 30.80 -5.60 10.64
N LYS A 173 29.99 -4.63 11.08
CA LYS A 173 30.15 -3.85 12.32
C LYS A 173 31.30 -2.82 12.38
N ALA A 174 32.12 -2.66 11.36
CA ALA A 174 33.08 -1.57 11.27
C ALA A 174 32.38 -0.27 10.83
N LYS A 175 32.75 0.89 11.43
CA LYS A 175 32.15 2.19 11.08
C LYS A 175 32.65 2.73 9.75
N GLU A 176 33.88 2.39 9.34
CA GLU A 176 34.49 2.85 8.09
C GLU A 176 35.04 1.67 7.31
N PRO A 177 34.96 1.70 5.95
CA PRO A 177 35.57 0.67 5.12
C PRO A 177 37.10 0.77 5.14
N MET A 178 37.78 -0.35 5.19
CA MET A 178 39.22 -0.40 5.03
C MET A 178 39.58 -0.25 3.55
N THR A 179 40.46 0.70 3.22
CA THR A 179 40.92 0.94 1.84
C THR A 179 42.27 0.24 1.58
N PHE A 180 42.45 -0.25 0.37
CA PHE A 180 43.71 -0.78 -0.07
C PHE A 180 43.99 -0.41 -1.54
N GLU A 181 45.27 -0.29 -1.90
CA GLU A 181 45.68 -0.03 -3.26
C GLU A 181 46.73 -1.08 -3.67
N ARG A 182 46.63 -1.58 -4.88
CA ARG A 182 47.56 -2.59 -5.45
C ARG A 182 47.78 -2.34 -6.93
N ASP A 183 48.99 -2.61 -7.39
CA ASP A 183 49.35 -2.57 -8.80
C ASP A 183 49.62 -3.98 -9.28
N VAL A 184 49.06 -4.35 -10.42
CA VAL A 184 49.25 -5.65 -11.08
C VAL A 184 49.89 -5.37 -12.45
N ASN A 185 51.16 -5.77 -12.58
CA ASN A 185 51.95 -5.43 -13.77
C ASN A 185 51.75 -6.42 -14.94
N ALA A 186 51.27 -7.60 -14.67
CA ALA A 186 51.02 -8.62 -15.71
C ALA A 186 49.80 -9.47 -15.38
N LEU A 187 49.05 -9.92 -16.39
CA LEU A 187 47.91 -10.84 -16.28
C LEU A 187 48.30 -12.23 -16.85
N PRO A 188 47.90 -13.34 -16.19
CA PRO A 188 47.22 -13.43 -14.92
C PRO A 188 48.06 -12.97 -13.74
N GLY A 189 47.45 -12.25 -12.80
CA GLY A 189 48.09 -11.76 -11.60
C GLY A 189 47.28 -12.05 -10.36
N SER A 190 47.92 -12.13 -9.19
CA SER A 190 47.27 -12.27 -7.91
C SER A 190 47.76 -11.20 -6.94
N PHE A 191 46.88 -10.73 -6.07
CA PHE A 191 47.23 -9.79 -5.03
C PHE A 191 46.52 -10.13 -3.73
N SER A 192 47.17 -9.79 -2.62
CA SER A 192 46.62 -10.03 -1.29
C SER A 192 45.77 -8.86 -0.85
N THR A 193 44.57 -9.16 -0.37
CA THR A 193 43.69 -8.26 0.36
C THR A 193 43.72 -8.59 1.84
N PRO A 194 43.17 -7.76 2.74
CA PRO A 194 43.13 -8.05 4.17
C PRO A 194 42.35 -9.32 4.55
N VAL A 195 41.51 -9.85 3.64
CA VAL A 195 40.62 -11.01 3.88
C VAL A 195 40.87 -12.17 2.91
N GLY A 196 41.96 -12.11 2.14
CA GLY A 196 42.34 -13.23 1.25
C GLY A 196 43.00 -12.78 -0.02
N THR A 197 43.36 -13.75 -0.86
CA THR A 197 44.03 -13.51 -2.14
C THR A 197 43.04 -13.46 -3.27
N VAL A 198 43.09 -12.40 -4.06
CA VAL A 198 42.24 -12.22 -5.24
C VAL A 198 43.09 -12.42 -6.49
N THR A 199 42.60 -13.21 -7.43
CA THR A 199 43.21 -13.43 -8.73
C THR A 199 42.53 -12.61 -9.80
N LEU A 200 43.31 -12.03 -10.71
CA LEU A 200 42.83 -11.23 -11.84
C LEU A 200 43.36 -11.85 -13.14
N GLN A 201 42.46 -12.10 -14.07
CA GLN A 201 42.80 -12.68 -15.37
C GLN A 201 42.15 -11.84 -16.49
N SER A 202 42.83 -11.83 -17.65
CA SER A 202 42.19 -11.24 -18.85
C SER A 202 41.10 -12.18 -19.36
N ASN A 203 39.96 -11.64 -19.75
CA ASN A 203 38.88 -12.42 -20.35
C ASN A 203 39.19 -12.67 -21.83
N PRO A 204 39.38 -13.94 -22.23
CA PRO A 204 39.67 -14.24 -23.65
C PRO A 204 38.49 -13.78 -24.53
N GLY A 205 38.81 -13.01 -25.58
CA GLY A 205 37.81 -12.55 -26.56
C GLY A 205 37.14 -11.25 -26.23
N VAL A 206 37.48 -10.60 -25.12
CA VAL A 206 36.96 -9.25 -24.77
C VAL A 206 38.12 -8.26 -24.81
N GLU A 207 37.98 -7.21 -25.62
CA GLU A 207 39.04 -6.19 -25.72
C GLU A 207 39.15 -5.40 -24.39
N ALA A 208 40.39 -5.15 -23.99
CA ALA A 208 40.67 -4.33 -22.83
C ALA A 208 40.23 -2.89 -23.08
N THR A 209 39.38 -2.37 -22.23
CA THR A 209 38.87 -0.97 -22.29
C THR A 209 39.74 -0.04 -21.46
N ASN A 210 39.82 1.22 -21.86
CA ASN A 210 40.43 2.30 -21.06
C ASN A 210 39.47 2.85 -19.98
N ARG A 211 38.24 2.32 -19.86
CA ARG A 211 37.27 2.72 -18.84
C ARG A 211 37.48 1.93 -17.57
N ASP A 212 37.22 2.55 -16.45
CA ASP A 212 37.33 1.88 -15.16
C ASP A 212 36.26 0.81 -15.00
N MET A 213 36.72 -0.38 -14.56
CA MET A 213 35.84 -1.49 -14.21
C MET A 213 35.70 -1.56 -12.70
N PHE A 214 34.49 -1.71 -12.23
CA PHE A 214 34.20 -1.99 -10.83
C PHE A 214 33.88 -3.46 -10.68
N ALA A 215 34.55 -4.13 -9.77
CA ALA A 215 34.27 -5.51 -9.40
C ALA A 215 33.95 -5.56 -7.91
N THR A 216 32.88 -6.24 -7.56
CA THR A 216 32.46 -6.40 -6.17
C THR A 216 32.36 -7.88 -5.86
N ILE A 217 33.18 -8.38 -4.91
CA ILE A 217 33.10 -9.75 -4.38
C ILE A 217 32.21 -9.71 -3.14
N MET A 218 31.18 -10.54 -3.13
CA MET A 218 30.24 -10.67 -2.03
C MET A 218 30.38 -12.02 -1.35
N PRO A 219 30.18 -12.13 -0.03
CA PRO A 219 30.00 -13.40 0.66
C PRO A 219 28.96 -14.28 -0.04
N LEU A 220 29.21 -15.59 -0.08
CA LEU A 220 28.37 -16.54 -0.81
C LEU A 220 26.93 -16.53 -0.32
N ASP A 221 26.71 -16.42 0.99
CA ASP A 221 25.36 -16.37 1.58
C ASP A 221 24.60 -15.09 1.21
N VAL A 222 25.31 -13.95 1.13
CA VAL A 222 24.74 -12.67 0.71
C VAL A 222 24.40 -12.71 -0.77
N ALA A 223 25.31 -13.23 -1.58
CA ALA A 223 25.08 -13.38 -3.00
C ALA A 223 23.93 -14.37 -3.28
N ALA A 224 23.90 -15.54 -2.60
CA ALA A 224 22.83 -16.53 -2.72
C ALA A 224 21.46 -15.94 -2.40
N LYS A 225 21.35 -15.18 -1.31
CA LYS A 225 20.10 -14.48 -0.94
C LYS A 225 19.70 -13.42 -1.96
N SER A 226 20.67 -12.62 -2.43
CA SER A 226 20.43 -11.55 -3.40
C SER A 226 19.96 -12.07 -4.76
N TYR A 227 20.58 -13.14 -5.25
CA TYR A 227 20.21 -13.76 -6.52
C TYR A 227 18.98 -14.65 -6.38
N GLY A 228 18.85 -15.39 -5.27
CA GLY A 228 17.67 -16.21 -4.97
C GLY A 228 16.38 -15.39 -4.85
N ALA A 229 16.44 -14.21 -4.27
CA ALA A 229 15.28 -13.31 -4.17
C ALA A 229 14.71 -12.86 -5.53
N ARG A 230 15.45 -13.03 -6.62
CA ARG A 230 15.01 -12.71 -7.99
C ARG A 230 14.27 -13.87 -8.65
N LEU A 231 14.29 -15.06 -8.04
CA LEU A 231 13.59 -16.26 -8.51
C LEU A 231 12.18 -16.29 -7.92
N THR A 232 11.22 -16.62 -8.76
CA THR A 232 9.85 -16.96 -8.36
C THR A 232 9.54 -18.34 -8.89
N ALA A 233 9.32 -19.29 -8.01
CA ALA A 233 8.86 -20.64 -8.34
C ALA A 233 7.37 -20.74 -8.03
N SER A 234 6.58 -21.17 -8.99
CA SER A 234 5.13 -21.29 -8.85
C SER A 234 4.58 -22.50 -9.59
N ALA A 235 3.50 -23.08 -9.07
CA ALA A 235 2.78 -24.15 -9.76
C ALA A 235 2.05 -23.61 -10.97
N THR A 236 2.16 -24.26 -12.11
CA THR A 236 1.40 -23.89 -13.32
C THR A 236 -0.10 -24.14 -13.12
N SER A 237 -0.46 -25.16 -12.34
CA SER A 237 -1.84 -25.54 -11.98
C SER A 237 -1.87 -26.30 -10.66
N LYS A 238 -2.97 -26.23 -9.94
CA LYS A 238 -3.16 -26.94 -8.67
C LYS A 238 -3.18 -28.49 -8.79
N THR A 239 -3.35 -29.01 -10.00
CA THR A 239 -3.49 -30.44 -10.27
C THR A 239 -2.29 -31.05 -10.97
N THR A 240 -1.25 -30.27 -11.29
CA THR A 240 -0.07 -30.74 -12.01
C THR A 240 1.18 -30.49 -11.20
N THR A 241 2.18 -31.36 -11.35
CA THR A 241 3.51 -31.20 -10.76
C THR A 241 4.48 -30.43 -11.68
N VAL A 242 3.94 -29.49 -12.47
CA VAL A 242 4.71 -28.61 -13.34
C VAL A 242 4.97 -27.29 -12.64
N ALA A 243 6.27 -27.02 -12.40
CA ALA A 243 6.73 -25.75 -11.84
C ALA A 243 7.09 -24.79 -12.97
N GLU A 244 6.63 -23.55 -12.85
CA GLU A 244 7.10 -22.42 -13.63
C GLU A 244 8.12 -21.63 -12.79
N LEU A 245 9.35 -21.61 -13.27
CA LEU A 245 10.46 -20.87 -12.68
C LEU A 245 10.64 -19.59 -13.45
N ARG A 246 10.45 -18.46 -12.79
CA ARG A 246 10.59 -17.14 -13.38
C ARG A 246 11.70 -16.39 -12.68
N TYR A 247 12.66 -15.91 -13.45
CA TYR A 247 13.81 -15.18 -12.95
C TYR A 247 13.88 -13.77 -13.54
N VAL A 248 14.10 -12.78 -12.70
CA VAL A 248 14.15 -11.37 -13.12
C VAL A 248 15.56 -10.82 -12.92
N ASP A 249 16.16 -10.30 -14.00
CA ASP A 249 17.51 -9.76 -13.96
C ASP A 249 17.69 -8.58 -14.93
N THR A 250 18.70 -7.78 -14.70
CA THR A 250 19.13 -6.71 -15.62
C THR A 250 19.79 -7.27 -16.88
N GLN A 251 20.33 -8.50 -16.80
CA GLN A 251 21.02 -9.17 -17.90
C GLN A 251 20.27 -10.45 -18.30
N PRO A 252 19.62 -10.48 -19.47
CA PRO A 252 18.84 -11.65 -19.92
C PRO A 252 19.66 -12.94 -20.02
N ALA A 253 20.92 -12.84 -20.47
CA ALA A 253 21.82 -13.99 -20.58
C ALA A 253 22.10 -14.62 -19.21
N ARG A 254 22.32 -13.80 -18.17
CA ARG A 254 22.52 -14.27 -16.81
C ARG A 254 21.26 -14.96 -16.25
N ALA A 255 20.08 -14.42 -16.57
CA ALA A 255 18.84 -15.05 -16.16
C ALA A 255 18.66 -16.45 -16.75
N ILE A 256 19.00 -16.64 -18.03
CA ILE A 256 18.93 -17.94 -18.71
C ILE A 256 19.95 -18.91 -18.11
N ASP A 257 21.19 -18.46 -17.92
CA ASP A 257 22.26 -19.29 -17.32
C ASP A 257 21.89 -19.69 -15.89
N TYR A 258 21.35 -18.77 -15.11
CA TYR A 258 20.89 -19.03 -13.75
C TYR A 258 19.81 -20.12 -13.70
N LEU A 259 18.80 -20.05 -14.57
CA LEU A 259 17.73 -21.04 -14.63
C LEU A 259 18.25 -22.43 -15.05
N ASN A 260 19.19 -22.48 -16.00
CA ASN A 260 19.80 -23.74 -16.42
C ASN A 260 20.62 -24.37 -15.28
N GLU A 261 21.46 -23.59 -14.61
CA GLU A 261 22.28 -24.09 -13.51
C GLU A 261 21.42 -24.42 -12.28
N LEU A 262 20.36 -23.67 -12.06
CA LEU A 262 19.37 -23.97 -10.99
C LEU A 262 18.76 -25.36 -11.19
N PHE A 263 18.31 -25.66 -12.40
CA PHE A 263 17.78 -26.97 -12.75
C PHE A 263 18.79 -28.09 -12.55
N LYS A 264 20.05 -27.88 -12.95
CA LYS A 264 21.14 -28.83 -12.78
C LYS A 264 21.46 -29.05 -11.30
N SER A 265 21.68 -27.97 -10.55
CA SER A 265 21.96 -28.01 -9.10
C SER A 265 20.83 -28.67 -8.30
N TYR A 266 19.59 -28.44 -8.68
CA TYR A 266 18.46 -29.10 -8.05
C TYR A 266 18.45 -30.61 -8.26
N ASN A 267 18.72 -31.08 -9.49
CA ASN A 267 18.80 -32.51 -9.76
C ASN A 267 20.03 -33.18 -9.08
N GLU A 268 21.14 -32.47 -9.01
CA GLU A 268 22.34 -32.95 -8.30
C GLU A 268 22.07 -33.06 -6.81
N ASP A 269 21.49 -32.05 -6.19
CA ASP A 269 21.14 -32.06 -4.76
C ASP A 269 20.15 -33.18 -4.41
N ALA A 270 19.10 -33.36 -5.24
CA ALA A 270 18.14 -34.43 -5.06
C ALA A 270 18.79 -35.85 -5.21
N ASN A 271 19.78 -36.01 -6.07
CA ASN A 271 20.50 -37.24 -6.21
C ASN A 271 21.47 -37.49 -5.03
N GLU A 272 22.12 -36.46 -4.52
CA GLU A 272 22.95 -36.52 -3.31
C GLU A 272 22.15 -37.04 -2.11
N ASP A 273 20.94 -36.47 -1.91
CA ASP A 273 20.06 -36.86 -0.81
C ASP A 273 19.62 -38.32 -0.90
N LYS A 274 19.21 -38.78 -2.11
CA LYS A 274 18.88 -40.21 -2.33
C LYS A 274 20.05 -41.13 -2.07
N ASN A 275 21.21 -40.75 -2.52
CA ASN A 275 22.42 -41.53 -2.33
C ASN A 275 22.78 -41.63 -0.84
N GLU A 276 22.60 -40.54 -0.06
CA GLU A 276 22.87 -40.61 1.39
C GLU A 276 21.94 -41.62 2.10
N VAL A 277 20.66 -41.63 1.78
CA VAL A 277 19.70 -42.61 2.35
C VAL A 277 20.08 -44.03 1.94
N ALA A 278 20.40 -44.23 0.65
CA ALA A 278 20.76 -45.55 0.12
C ALA A 278 22.07 -46.10 0.70
N LEU A 279 23.09 -45.24 0.88
CA LEU A 279 24.36 -45.63 1.50
C LEU A 279 24.16 -46.02 2.99
N ARG A 280 23.36 -45.30 3.74
CA ARG A 280 23.04 -45.66 5.15
C ARG A 280 22.29 -46.98 5.23
N THR A 281 21.37 -47.21 4.29
CA THR A 281 20.61 -48.46 4.18
C THR A 281 21.55 -49.64 3.81
N GLU A 282 22.49 -49.41 2.92
CA GLU A 282 23.51 -50.39 2.54
C GLU A 282 24.38 -50.85 3.74
N ASP A 283 24.90 -49.89 4.53
CA ASP A 283 25.69 -50.23 5.72
C ASP A 283 24.89 -51.05 6.74
N PHE A 284 23.63 -50.66 6.93
CA PHE A 284 22.73 -51.41 7.80
C PHE A 284 22.49 -52.84 7.29
N LEU A 285 22.13 -53.01 6.01
CA LEU A 285 21.88 -54.32 5.39
C LEU A 285 23.12 -55.22 5.43
N LYS A 286 24.30 -54.65 5.13
CA LYS A 286 25.56 -55.33 5.18
C LYS A 286 25.84 -55.95 6.55
N LYS A 287 25.71 -55.15 7.62
CA LYS A 287 25.89 -55.62 8.99
C LYS A 287 24.92 -56.71 9.34
N ARG A 288 23.66 -56.64 8.88
CA ARG A 288 22.63 -57.63 9.18
C ARG A 288 22.81 -58.91 8.40
N ILE A 289 23.23 -58.84 7.14
CA ILE A 289 23.57 -60.01 6.30
C ILE A 289 24.71 -60.79 6.92
N ASP A 290 25.80 -60.13 7.36
CA ASP A 290 26.95 -60.73 7.99
C ASP A 290 26.54 -61.45 9.29
N ALA A 291 25.69 -60.86 10.11
CA ALA A 291 25.17 -61.48 11.32
C ALA A 291 24.32 -62.70 11.03
N ILE A 292 23.38 -62.66 10.09
CA ILE A 292 22.54 -63.77 9.71
C ILE A 292 23.37 -64.93 9.06
N ARG A 293 24.34 -64.55 8.22
CA ARG A 293 25.28 -65.53 7.65
C ARG A 293 25.98 -66.33 8.73
N THR A 294 26.52 -65.64 9.74
CA THR A 294 27.21 -66.30 10.86
C THR A 294 26.24 -67.23 11.64
N GLU A 295 24.99 -66.77 11.85
CA GLU A 295 23.98 -67.63 12.53
C GLU A 295 23.54 -68.79 11.67
N LEU A 296 23.46 -68.64 10.33
CA LEU A 296 23.14 -69.70 9.39
C LEU A 296 24.24 -70.75 9.38
N ASP A 297 25.50 -70.31 9.21
CA ASP A 297 26.70 -71.16 9.22
C ASP A 297 26.74 -71.99 10.53
N ALA A 298 26.49 -71.36 11.68
CA ALA A 298 26.42 -72.06 12.97
C ALA A 298 25.30 -73.07 13.03
N THR A 299 24.15 -72.83 12.44
CA THR A 299 22.99 -73.73 12.41
C THR A 299 23.25 -74.88 11.43
N GLU A 300 23.88 -74.65 10.28
CA GLU A 300 24.28 -75.63 9.30
C GLU A 300 25.33 -76.61 9.91
N ASN A 301 26.32 -76.06 10.59
CA ASN A 301 27.29 -76.86 11.32
C ASN A 301 26.60 -77.70 12.44
N SER A 302 25.59 -77.13 13.11
CA SER A 302 24.81 -77.87 14.12
C SER A 302 24.01 -79.01 13.50
N LEU A 303 23.40 -78.74 12.32
CA LEU A 303 22.63 -79.74 11.57
C LEU A 303 23.52 -80.90 11.08
N GLU A 304 24.67 -80.50 10.51
CA GLU A 304 25.66 -81.51 10.06
C GLU A 304 26.19 -82.37 11.21
N SER A 305 26.57 -81.79 12.31
CA SER A 305 27.02 -82.43 13.52
C SER A 305 25.94 -83.36 14.10
N TYR A 306 24.69 -82.89 14.10
CA TYR A 306 23.54 -83.67 14.60
C TYR A 306 23.27 -84.90 13.71
N LYS A 307 23.26 -84.70 12.34
CA LYS A 307 23.10 -85.79 11.37
C LYS A 307 24.21 -86.81 11.50
N LYS A 308 25.48 -86.40 11.61
CA LYS A 308 26.59 -87.30 11.79
C LYS A 308 26.58 -88.10 13.10
N LYS A 309 26.19 -87.44 14.17
CA LYS A 309 26.14 -88.07 15.51
C LYS A 309 25.06 -89.09 15.69
N ASN A 310 23.94 -88.96 14.98
CA ASN A 310 22.75 -89.83 15.23
C ASN A 310 22.35 -90.76 14.07
N GLU A 311 23.18 -90.89 13.00
CA GLU A 311 22.97 -91.77 11.86
C GLU A 311 21.55 -91.79 11.27
N LEU A 312 20.89 -90.77 11.13
CA LEU A 312 19.44 -90.69 10.83
C LEU A 312 19.17 -90.83 9.32
N ILE A 313 18.59 -91.95 8.93
CA ILE A 313 18.02 -92.29 7.64
C ILE A 313 16.54 -92.72 7.85
N ASN A 314 15.59 -91.83 7.45
CA ASN A 314 14.15 -92.11 7.21
C ASN A 314 13.22 -92.57 8.34
N LEU A 315 12.33 -91.70 8.77
CA LEU A 315 11.17 -92.06 9.57
C LEU A 315 9.88 -91.28 9.14
N THR A 316 8.76 -92.04 9.16
CA THR A 316 7.53 -91.86 8.36
C THR A 316 6.32 -91.25 9.04
N ASN A 317 5.58 -90.67 8.24
CA ASN A 317 4.14 -90.26 8.06
C ASN A 317 3.23 -89.83 9.23
N ASP A 318 3.23 -90.30 10.44
CA ASP A 318 2.29 -89.89 11.50
C ASP A 318 2.81 -88.62 12.27
N ALA A 319 4.07 -88.38 12.28
CA ALA A 319 4.71 -87.19 12.74
C ALA A 319 4.51 -86.02 11.76
N SER A 320 4.17 -86.35 10.51
CA SER A 320 4.12 -85.37 9.40
C SER A 320 3.03 -84.31 9.59
N ASN A 321 1.83 -84.67 10.05
CA ASN A 321 0.72 -83.75 10.21
C ASN A 321 0.88 -82.80 11.42
N ALA A 322 1.28 -83.38 12.57
CA ALA A 322 1.56 -82.51 13.74
C ALA A 322 2.78 -81.66 13.53
N LEU A 323 3.74 -82.21 12.77
CA LEU A 323 5.00 -81.58 12.35
C LEU A 323 4.75 -80.44 11.39
N THR A 324 3.84 -80.58 10.41
CA THR A 324 3.51 -79.54 9.45
C THR A 324 2.97 -78.28 10.16
N LYS A 325 2.02 -78.49 11.11
CA LYS A 325 1.48 -77.35 11.88
C LYS A 325 2.54 -76.72 12.81
N SER A 326 3.34 -77.52 13.47
CA SER A 326 4.46 -77.04 14.27
C SER A 326 5.42 -76.22 13.40
N THR A 327 5.63 -76.63 12.13
CA THR A 327 6.53 -76.02 11.15
C THR A 327 5.95 -74.67 10.70
N GLU A 328 4.64 -74.60 10.50
CA GLU A 328 3.92 -73.40 10.11
C GLU A 328 4.06 -72.30 11.18
N TYR A 329 3.77 -72.65 12.45
CA TYR A 329 3.89 -71.73 13.56
C TYR A 329 5.34 -71.26 13.84
N GLN A 330 6.31 -72.15 13.59
CA GLN A 330 7.70 -71.81 13.74
C GLN A 330 8.22 -70.86 12.61
N LYS A 331 7.70 -71.04 11.39
CA LYS A 331 7.94 -70.07 10.33
C LYS A 331 7.37 -68.73 10.71
N GLU A 332 6.16 -68.69 11.24
CA GLU A 332 5.53 -67.47 11.73
C GLU A 332 6.34 -66.83 12.85
N GLN A 333 6.83 -67.64 13.83
CA GLN A 333 7.72 -67.14 14.90
C GLN A 333 8.92 -66.39 14.38
N VAL A 334 9.60 -66.95 13.42
CA VAL A 334 10.85 -66.38 12.95
C VAL A 334 10.60 -65.21 11.94
N GLU A 335 9.49 -65.27 11.20
CA GLU A 335 9.07 -64.09 10.44
C GLU A 335 8.82 -62.92 11.37
N LEU A 336 8.14 -63.17 12.49
CA LEU A 336 7.92 -62.17 13.53
C LEU A 336 9.20 -61.77 14.26
N GLU A 337 10.11 -62.74 14.53
CA GLU A 337 11.42 -62.41 15.09
C GLU A 337 12.29 -61.58 14.18
N THR A 338 12.17 -61.82 12.90
CA THR A 338 12.82 -61.00 11.89
C THR A 338 12.34 -59.55 11.94
N GLN A 339 11.03 -59.39 11.90
CA GLN A 339 10.40 -58.06 12.02
C GLN A 339 10.78 -57.39 13.35
N LEU A 340 10.78 -58.16 14.44
CA LEU A 340 11.17 -57.70 15.76
C LEU A 340 12.61 -57.18 15.78
N ASN A 341 13.53 -57.96 15.20
CA ASN A 341 14.93 -57.58 15.12
C ASN A 341 15.17 -56.34 14.24
N LEU A 342 14.41 -56.22 13.14
CA LEU A 342 14.43 -55.02 12.29
C LEU A 342 13.92 -53.79 13.06
N VAL A 343 12.80 -53.93 13.77
CA VAL A 343 12.24 -52.84 14.58
C VAL A 343 13.17 -52.51 15.76
N THR A 344 13.78 -53.54 16.41
CA THR A 344 14.73 -53.36 17.50
C THR A 344 15.93 -52.56 17.01
N ALA A 345 16.51 -52.93 15.86
CA ALA A 345 17.64 -52.21 15.26
C ALA A 345 17.30 -50.76 14.95
N LEU A 346 16.03 -50.48 14.53
CA LEU A 346 15.59 -49.12 14.33
C LEU A 346 15.45 -48.38 15.67
N LEU A 347 14.94 -49.04 16.71
CA LEU A 347 14.86 -48.42 18.04
C LEU A 347 16.24 -48.13 18.61
N ASP A 348 17.20 -49.06 18.49
CA ASP A 348 18.58 -48.88 18.92
C ASP A 348 19.23 -47.73 18.16
N TYR A 349 18.98 -47.63 16.84
CA TYR A 349 19.43 -46.48 16.04
C TYR A 349 18.86 -45.14 16.55
N MET A 350 17.58 -45.14 16.94
CA MET A 350 16.91 -43.96 17.45
C MET A 350 17.26 -43.66 18.92
N ASP A 351 17.74 -44.64 19.69
CA ASP A 351 18.13 -44.43 21.07
C ASP A 351 19.54 -43.83 21.20
N ASP A 352 20.35 -43.85 20.13
CA ASP A 352 21.61 -43.13 20.10
C ASP A 352 21.35 -41.63 19.84
N PRO A 353 21.62 -40.77 20.82
CA PRO A 353 21.39 -39.32 20.68
C PRO A 353 22.12 -38.67 19.48
N ARG A 354 23.20 -39.31 19.01
CA ARG A 354 23.99 -38.87 17.84
C ARG A 354 23.23 -39.03 16.52
N ASN A 355 22.21 -39.89 16.51
CA ASN A 355 21.37 -40.11 15.35
C ASN A 355 20.13 -39.21 15.30
N ALA A 356 19.84 -38.48 16.37
CA ALA A 356 18.78 -37.50 16.38
C ALA A 356 19.04 -36.44 15.30
N LEU A 357 18.07 -36.16 14.49
CA LEU A 357 18.17 -35.27 13.34
C LEU A 357 19.00 -35.82 12.15
N ASN A 358 19.38 -37.11 12.16
CA ASN A 358 19.93 -37.80 11.02
C ASN A 358 18.84 -38.60 10.29
N VAL A 359 19.19 -39.01 9.05
CA VAL A 359 18.31 -39.86 8.25
C VAL A 359 18.16 -41.23 8.90
N ILE A 360 16.96 -41.71 9.11
CA ILE A 360 16.65 -43.04 9.61
C ILE A 360 16.62 -43.98 8.41
N PRO A 361 17.26 -45.18 8.47
CA PRO A 361 17.12 -46.16 7.41
C PRO A 361 15.62 -46.53 7.23
N SER A 362 15.04 -46.23 6.07
CA SER A 362 13.59 -46.46 5.84
C SER A 362 13.31 -47.68 4.97
N ASN A 363 14.26 -48.10 4.16
CA ASN A 363 14.04 -49.16 3.16
C ASN A 363 14.36 -50.58 3.67
N LEU A 364 13.95 -50.92 4.87
CA LEU A 364 14.31 -52.16 5.56
C LEU A 364 13.33 -53.32 5.39
N GLY A 365 12.24 -53.13 4.64
CA GLY A 365 11.25 -54.18 4.45
C GLY A 365 10.33 -54.43 5.66
N LEU A 366 10.10 -53.42 6.48
CA LEU A 366 9.06 -53.48 7.50
C LEU A 366 7.71 -53.74 6.85
N LYS A 367 6.91 -54.69 7.42
CA LYS A 367 5.56 -54.97 6.95
C LYS A 367 4.56 -53.85 7.34
N ASP A 368 4.89 -53.02 8.31
CA ASP A 368 4.07 -51.92 8.75
C ASP A 368 4.24 -50.73 7.80
N ALA A 369 3.23 -50.57 6.99
CA ALA A 369 3.18 -49.54 5.96
C ALA A 369 3.07 -48.12 6.50
N ASP A 370 2.41 -47.92 7.63
CA ASP A 370 2.21 -46.60 8.20
C ASP A 370 3.48 -46.15 8.91
N MET A 371 4.22 -47.08 9.49
CA MET A 371 5.55 -46.85 10.01
C MET A 371 6.52 -46.44 8.89
N SER A 372 6.53 -47.19 7.78
CA SER A 372 7.38 -46.86 6.64
C SER A 372 7.13 -45.45 6.13
N LYS A 373 5.85 -45.05 5.93
CA LYS A 373 5.49 -43.70 5.54
C LYS A 373 5.95 -42.61 6.55
N MET A 374 5.86 -42.97 7.84
CA MET A 374 6.28 -42.04 8.90
C MET A 374 7.78 -41.83 8.89
N LEU A 375 8.56 -42.88 8.66
CA LEU A 375 10.01 -42.84 8.52
C LEU A 375 10.41 -42.04 7.28
N ASP A 376 9.77 -42.28 6.15
CA ASP A 376 10.06 -41.54 4.91
C ASP A 376 9.77 -40.06 5.10
N LYS A 377 8.62 -39.70 5.69
CA LYS A 377 8.27 -38.32 6.00
C LYS A 377 9.27 -37.64 6.94
N TYR A 378 9.75 -38.38 7.94
CA TYR A 378 10.79 -37.88 8.82
C TYR A 378 12.09 -37.62 8.05
N ASN A 379 12.51 -38.57 7.22
CA ASN A 379 13.71 -38.46 6.38
C ASN A 379 13.61 -37.25 5.44
N ASP A 380 12.46 -37.02 4.83
CA ASP A 380 12.22 -35.86 4.00
C ASP A 380 12.43 -34.56 4.79
N TYR A 381 11.92 -34.48 6.00
CA TYR A 381 12.12 -33.30 6.85
C TYR A 381 13.58 -33.13 7.28
N VAL A 382 14.30 -34.24 7.59
CA VAL A 382 15.74 -34.19 7.90
C VAL A 382 16.52 -33.65 6.72
N LEU A 383 16.26 -34.13 5.52
CA LEU A 383 16.91 -33.70 4.29
C LEU A 383 16.60 -32.22 4.00
N GLN A 384 15.33 -31.80 4.15
CA GLN A 384 14.93 -30.38 4.02
C GLN A 384 15.67 -29.51 5.02
N ARG A 385 15.71 -29.92 6.30
CA ARG A 385 16.44 -29.20 7.35
C ARG A 385 17.93 -29.06 7.02
N ASN A 386 18.56 -30.17 6.61
CA ASN A 386 19.97 -30.15 6.30
C ASN A 386 20.32 -29.28 5.09
N ARG A 387 19.41 -29.19 4.08
CA ARG A 387 19.52 -28.24 2.98
C ARG A 387 19.43 -26.79 3.48
N LEU A 388 18.46 -26.49 4.33
CA LEU A 388 18.29 -25.16 4.89
C LEU A 388 19.47 -24.73 5.77
N LEU A 389 20.04 -25.65 6.56
CA LEU A 389 21.20 -25.39 7.41
C LEU A 389 22.49 -25.10 6.63
N LYS A 390 22.63 -25.59 5.40
CA LYS A 390 23.76 -25.24 4.52
C LYS A 390 23.68 -23.79 4.04
N SER A 391 22.54 -23.17 4.09
CA SER A 391 22.29 -21.84 3.51
C SER A 391 21.79 -20.81 4.52
N SER A 392 21.42 -21.22 5.74
CA SER A 392 20.92 -20.31 6.77
C SER A 392 21.32 -20.74 8.18
N SER A 393 21.27 -19.78 9.11
CA SER A 393 21.57 -20.05 10.52
C SER A 393 20.52 -20.98 11.14
N ALA A 394 20.92 -21.73 12.16
CA ALA A 394 20.01 -22.50 13.01
C ALA A 394 18.87 -21.67 13.65
N ASP A 395 19.07 -20.35 13.74
CA ASP A 395 18.07 -19.43 14.29
C ASP A 395 16.98 -19.01 13.30
N ASN A 396 17.10 -19.39 12.05
CA ASN A 396 16.08 -19.10 11.04
C ASN A 396 14.73 -19.70 11.45
N PRO A 397 13.63 -18.95 11.42
CA PRO A 397 12.30 -19.42 11.82
C PRO A 397 11.86 -20.70 11.09
N TYR A 398 12.23 -20.85 9.82
CA TYR A 398 11.92 -22.04 9.03
C TYR A 398 12.72 -23.24 9.48
N VAL A 399 14.02 -23.06 9.78
CA VAL A 399 14.87 -24.13 10.33
C VAL A 399 14.37 -24.53 11.71
N LYS A 400 14.03 -23.56 12.57
CA LYS A 400 13.42 -23.82 13.88
C LYS A 400 12.12 -24.59 13.76
N ARG A 401 11.24 -24.20 12.85
CA ARG A 401 9.95 -24.88 12.63
C ARG A 401 10.15 -26.33 12.19
N ILE A 402 11.03 -26.58 11.21
CA ILE A 402 11.32 -27.96 10.77
C ILE A 402 12.00 -28.74 11.88
N THR A 403 12.90 -28.13 12.63
CA THR A 403 13.57 -28.76 13.76
C THR A 403 12.56 -29.15 14.83
N SER A 404 11.65 -28.24 15.20
CA SER A 404 10.56 -28.56 16.14
C SER A 404 9.66 -29.68 15.62
N GLN A 405 9.33 -29.69 14.34
CA GLN A 405 8.58 -30.79 13.73
C GLN A 405 9.33 -32.11 13.81
N LEU A 406 10.64 -32.12 13.58
CA LEU A 406 11.48 -33.30 13.73
C LEU A 406 11.56 -33.74 15.19
N GLU A 407 11.72 -32.80 16.10
CA GLU A 407 11.72 -33.06 17.55
C GLU A 407 10.39 -33.63 18.06
N GLU A 408 9.27 -33.22 17.48
CA GLU A 408 7.94 -33.78 17.77
C GLU A 408 7.76 -35.14 17.10
N MET A 409 8.25 -35.31 15.86
CA MET A 409 8.15 -36.58 15.13
C MET A 409 9.05 -37.66 15.72
N TRP A 410 10.24 -37.33 16.17
CA TRP A 410 11.18 -38.30 16.71
C TRP A 410 10.59 -39.12 17.86
N PRO A 411 10.03 -38.51 18.94
CA PRO A 411 9.37 -39.30 19.98
C PRO A 411 8.11 -40.02 19.49
N SER A 412 7.39 -39.44 18.51
CA SER A 412 6.23 -40.05 17.91
C SER A 412 6.58 -41.32 17.12
N ILE A 413 7.60 -41.23 16.26
CA ILE A 413 8.15 -42.37 15.52
C ILE A 413 8.66 -43.42 16.49
N ARG A 414 9.43 -42.97 17.50
CA ARG A 414 9.94 -43.87 18.54
C ARG A 414 8.79 -44.57 19.31
N LEU A 415 7.73 -43.82 19.65
CA LEU A 415 6.56 -44.40 20.32
C LEU A 415 5.86 -45.37 19.38
N SER A 416 5.65 -45.03 18.13
CA SER A 416 5.07 -45.89 17.12
C SER A 416 5.91 -47.16 16.90
N LEU A 417 7.23 -47.03 16.80
CA LEU A 417 8.13 -48.16 16.74
C LEU A 417 8.03 -49.04 17.99
N LYS A 418 7.94 -48.44 19.18
CA LYS A 418 7.67 -49.20 20.43
C LYS A 418 6.34 -49.93 20.39
N ASN A 419 5.30 -49.29 19.83
CA ASN A 419 4.00 -49.96 19.69
C ASN A 419 4.07 -51.08 18.66
N VAL A 420 4.73 -50.87 17.52
CA VAL A 420 4.98 -51.95 16.53
C VAL A 420 5.80 -53.07 17.14
N HIS A 421 6.87 -52.77 17.87
CA HIS A 421 7.66 -53.72 18.63
C HIS A 421 6.77 -54.54 19.60
N ALA A 422 5.93 -53.86 20.42
CA ALA A 422 5.05 -54.52 21.38
C ALA A 422 4.02 -55.39 20.69
N ASN A 423 3.48 -54.93 19.54
CA ASN A 423 2.52 -55.68 18.75
C ASN A 423 3.17 -56.97 18.19
N ILE A 424 4.36 -56.85 17.55
CA ILE A 424 5.09 -57.99 17.05
C ILE A 424 5.48 -58.95 18.20
N MET A 425 5.89 -58.40 19.35
CA MET A 425 6.17 -59.18 20.56
C MET A 425 4.93 -59.97 21.02
N THR A 426 3.74 -59.38 20.93
CA THR A 426 2.47 -60.02 21.30
C THR A 426 2.14 -61.12 20.31
N GLN A 427 2.25 -60.86 19.00
CA GLN A 427 2.05 -61.88 17.96
C GLN A 427 3.07 -63.03 18.11
N LYS A 428 4.37 -62.70 18.35
CA LYS A 428 5.37 -63.70 18.62
C LYS A 428 5.03 -64.61 19.81
N ARG A 429 4.56 -64.00 20.94
CA ARG A 429 4.12 -64.74 22.10
C ARG A 429 2.94 -65.68 21.77
N SER A 430 2.01 -65.23 20.95
CA SER A 430 0.90 -66.06 20.47
C SER A 430 1.42 -67.21 19.63
N ALA A 431 2.28 -66.96 18.65
CA ALA A 431 2.92 -67.98 17.83
C ALA A 431 3.73 -68.93 18.67
N ASP A 432 4.54 -68.43 19.66
CA ASP A 432 5.28 -69.22 20.63
C ASP A 432 4.37 -70.16 21.43
N SER A 433 3.19 -69.64 21.86
CA SER A 433 2.22 -70.46 22.63
C SER A 433 1.64 -71.54 21.76
N GLN A 434 1.29 -71.25 20.51
CA GLN A 434 0.80 -72.30 19.56
C GLN A 434 1.88 -73.32 19.21
N TYR A 435 3.05 -72.88 18.95
CA TYR A 435 4.20 -73.70 18.72
C TYR A 435 4.46 -74.70 19.89
N ARG A 436 4.40 -74.14 21.14
CA ARG A 436 4.52 -75.06 22.35
C ARG A 436 3.44 -76.05 22.43
N LEU A 437 2.20 -75.78 22.14
CA LEU A 437 1.05 -76.67 22.14
C LEU A 437 1.25 -77.84 21.14
N PHE A 438 1.67 -77.48 19.91
CA PHE A 438 1.92 -78.45 18.86
C PHE A 438 3.22 -79.22 19.12
N SER A 439 4.24 -78.61 19.63
CA SER A 439 5.52 -79.24 20.01
C SER A 439 5.34 -80.23 21.15
N GLN A 440 4.48 -79.95 22.12
CA GLN A 440 4.13 -80.85 23.20
C GLN A 440 3.42 -82.08 22.69
N ARG A 441 2.61 -81.99 21.65
CA ARG A 441 1.97 -83.10 20.96
C ARG A 441 2.93 -83.97 20.14
N VAL A 442 4.01 -83.32 19.65
CA VAL A 442 5.06 -84.08 18.92
C VAL A 442 6.07 -84.69 19.85
N SER A 443 6.10 -84.39 21.16
CA SER A 443 7.07 -84.91 22.12
C SER A 443 6.85 -86.40 22.44
N GLU A 444 5.82 -87.00 21.91
CA GLU A 444 5.67 -88.47 21.95
C GLU A 444 6.42 -89.23 20.86
N VAL A 445 6.97 -88.44 19.83
CA VAL A 445 7.84 -89.03 18.79
C VAL A 445 9.29 -89.06 19.29
N PRO A 446 10.13 -89.97 18.86
CA PRO A 446 11.50 -90.10 19.35
C PRO A 446 12.25 -88.76 19.30
N THR A 447 12.89 -88.44 20.43
CA THR A 447 13.55 -87.17 20.72
C THR A 447 14.57 -86.74 19.62
N GLN A 448 15.08 -87.69 18.88
CA GLN A 448 16.03 -87.46 17.79
C GLN A 448 15.43 -86.79 16.55
N GLU A 449 14.23 -87.18 16.20
CA GLU A 449 13.55 -86.68 15.02
C GLU A 449 13.10 -85.22 15.25
N HIS A 450 12.63 -84.96 16.48
CA HIS A 450 12.22 -83.63 16.88
C HIS A 450 13.38 -82.62 16.80
N ASN A 451 14.56 -83.01 17.28
CA ASN A 451 15.76 -82.08 17.25
C ASN A 451 16.23 -81.88 15.85
N LEU A 452 16.29 -82.91 14.98
CA LEU A 452 16.67 -82.73 13.58
C LEU A 452 15.77 -81.77 12.85
N ASN A 453 14.44 -81.96 13.03
CA ASN A 453 13.47 -81.07 12.37
C ASN A 453 13.47 -79.61 12.89
N ASN A 454 13.77 -79.47 14.19
CA ASN A 454 14.00 -78.13 14.75
C ASN A 454 15.22 -77.45 14.16
N ILE A 455 16.33 -78.13 14.05
CA ILE A 455 17.57 -77.56 13.48
C ILE A 455 17.38 -77.30 11.98
N THR A 456 16.79 -78.26 11.24
CA THR A 456 16.52 -78.08 9.78
C THR A 456 15.61 -76.91 9.55
N ARG A 457 14.55 -76.76 10.35
CA ARG A 457 13.63 -75.65 10.28
C ARG A 457 14.30 -74.31 10.60
N GLN A 458 15.15 -74.31 11.62
CA GLN A 458 15.94 -73.08 11.90
C GLN A 458 16.88 -72.71 10.75
N GLN A 459 17.48 -73.72 10.11
CA GLN A 459 18.35 -73.53 8.96
C GLN A 459 17.57 -72.98 7.76
N GLU A 460 16.38 -73.58 7.42
CA GLU A 460 15.52 -73.10 6.32
C GLU A 460 15.10 -71.65 6.49
N ILE A 461 14.71 -71.30 7.69
CA ILE A 461 14.22 -69.99 7.98
C ILE A 461 15.35 -68.94 7.95
N LYS A 462 16.51 -69.31 8.51
CA LYS A 462 17.69 -68.40 8.43
C LYS A 462 18.18 -68.27 7.00
N ALA A 463 18.07 -69.29 6.18
CA ALA A 463 18.39 -69.27 4.76
C ALA A 463 17.41 -68.41 3.99
N GLU A 464 16.09 -68.49 4.25
CA GLU A 464 15.08 -67.63 3.63
C GLU A 464 15.26 -66.13 4.00
N LEU A 465 15.57 -65.90 5.27
CA LEU A 465 15.89 -64.57 5.74
C LEU A 465 17.13 -64.00 5.09
N TYR A 466 18.18 -64.79 4.96
CA TYR A 466 19.42 -64.42 4.28
C TYR A 466 19.15 -64.05 2.82
N LEU A 467 18.37 -64.85 2.10
CA LEU A 467 17.95 -64.57 0.73
C LEU A 467 17.10 -63.28 0.62
N MET A 468 16.19 -63.08 1.54
CA MET A 468 15.37 -61.83 1.59
C MET A 468 16.25 -60.61 1.81
N LEU A 469 17.21 -60.66 2.73
CA LEU A 469 18.11 -59.51 2.97
C LEU A 469 19.03 -59.29 1.77
N LEU A 470 19.48 -60.35 1.09
CA LEU A 470 20.23 -60.19 -0.16
C LEU A 470 19.37 -59.51 -1.24
N GLN A 471 18.12 -59.92 -1.39
CA GLN A 471 17.21 -59.28 -2.32
C GLN A 471 17.03 -57.81 -1.99
N LYS A 472 16.83 -57.46 -0.72
CA LYS A 472 16.73 -56.08 -0.29
C LYS A 472 17.98 -55.28 -0.55
N ARG A 473 19.16 -55.85 -0.39
CA ARG A 473 20.42 -55.24 -0.74
C ARG A 473 20.51 -54.95 -2.26
N GLU A 474 20.13 -55.91 -3.10
CA GLU A 474 20.12 -55.73 -4.55
C GLU A 474 19.10 -54.67 -4.98
N GLU A 475 17.92 -54.63 -4.38
CA GLU A 475 16.94 -53.56 -4.60
C GLU A 475 17.53 -52.19 -4.25
N ASN A 476 18.27 -52.11 -3.13
CA ASN A 476 18.98 -50.87 -2.73
C ASN A 476 20.10 -50.49 -3.72
N TYR A 477 20.89 -51.44 -4.22
CA TYR A 477 21.90 -51.19 -5.26
C TYR A 477 21.25 -50.70 -6.57
N ILE A 478 20.12 -51.25 -6.99
CA ILE A 478 19.39 -50.83 -8.17
C ILE A 478 18.89 -49.38 -7.96
N SER A 479 18.41 -49.06 -6.74
CA SER A 479 18.01 -47.69 -6.39
C SER A 479 19.15 -46.72 -6.46
N LEU A 480 20.34 -47.10 -5.96
CA LEU A 480 21.57 -46.31 -5.98
C LEU A 480 22.11 -46.11 -7.40
N ALA A 481 22.05 -47.16 -8.26
CA ALA A 481 22.43 -47.09 -9.65
C ALA A 481 21.47 -46.31 -10.55
N SER A 482 20.20 -46.19 -10.11
CA SER A 482 19.13 -45.49 -10.84
C SER A 482 19.17 -43.98 -10.60
N THR A 483 20.15 -43.29 -11.15
CA THR A 483 20.30 -41.84 -11.14
C THR A 483 19.26 -41.14 -12.05
N ALA A 484 17.94 -41.39 -11.80
CA ALA A 484 16.89 -40.73 -12.56
C ALA A 484 16.76 -39.28 -12.07
N ALA A 485 16.93 -38.31 -12.95
CA ALA A 485 16.69 -36.91 -12.63
C ALA A 485 15.30 -36.70 -12.04
N LYS A 486 15.24 -36.06 -10.87
CA LYS A 486 14.00 -35.77 -10.13
C LYS A 486 13.10 -34.81 -10.90
N ALA A 487 13.70 -33.86 -11.63
CA ALA A 487 12.96 -32.95 -12.52
C ALA A 487 13.39 -33.16 -13.98
N ARG A 488 12.46 -32.83 -14.90
CA ARG A 488 12.66 -32.80 -16.35
C ARG A 488 12.25 -31.45 -16.92
N ILE A 489 13.04 -30.90 -17.83
CA ILE A 489 12.70 -29.69 -18.57
C ILE A 489 11.52 -30.00 -19.51
N ILE A 490 10.46 -29.19 -19.40
CA ILE A 490 9.34 -29.14 -20.36
C ILE A 490 9.61 -28.02 -21.36
N ASP A 491 9.80 -26.79 -20.88
CA ASP A 491 10.17 -25.63 -21.67
C ASP A 491 11.55 -25.14 -21.22
N ALA A 492 12.51 -25.07 -22.13
CA ALA A 492 13.84 -24.54 -21.87
C ALA A 492 13.76 -23.04 -21.48
N PRO A 493 14.75 -22.52 -20.75
CA PRO A 493 14.75 -21.11 -20.36
C PRO A 493 14.65 -20.21 -21.57
N ARG A 494 13.65 -19.30 -21.54
CA ARG A 494 13.42 -18.34 -22.61
C ARG A 494 13.23 -16.94 -22.06
N TYR A 495 13.65 -15.98 -22.86
CA TYR A 495 13.42 -14.57 -22.58
C TYR A 495 11.94 -14.19 -22.75
N GLU A 496 11.32 -13.61 -21.76
CA GLU A 496 9.91 -13.16 -21.79
C GLU A 496 9.76 -11.69 -22.18
N GLY A 497 10.76 -10.87 -21.88
CA GLY A 497 10.73 -9.46 -22.18
C GLY A 497 11.08 -8.58 -21.00
N LYS A 498 10.92 -7.26 -21.21
CA LYS A 498 11.15 -6.23 -20.20
C LYS A 498 9.96 -6.17 -19.22
N VAL A 499 10.23 -6.38 -17.95
CA VAL A 499 9.21 -6.36 -16.87
C VAL A 499 9.13 -4.99 -16.20
N SER A 500 10.28 -4.36 -15.96
CA SER A 500 10.38 -3.08 -15.25
C SER A 500 11.45 -2.19 -15.88
N PRO A 501 11.25 -0.86 -15.88
CA PRO A 501 10.00 -0.17 -15.61
C PRO A 501 8.98 -0.37 -16.76
N LYS A 502 7.68 -0.45 -16.44
CA LYS A 502 6.60 -0.53 -17.43
C LYS A 502 6.38 0.86 -18.06
N SER A 503 7.19 1.19 -19.08
CA SER A 503 7.28 2.53 -19.66
C SER A 503 5.91 3.11 -20.06
N LYS A 504 5.03 2.30 -20.66
CA LYS A 504 3.69 2.75 -21.08
C LYS A 504 2.81 3.15 -19.90
N ILE A 505 2.87 2.39 -18.78
CA ILE A 505 2.07 2.67 -17.58
C ILE A 505 2.59 3.92 -16.87
N ILE A 506 3.92 4.05 -16.75
CA ILE A 506 4.55 5.22 -16.12
C ILE A 506 4.28 6.49 -16.91
N MET A 507 4.42 6.45 -18.24
CA MET A 507 4.11 7.57 -19.11
C MET A 507 2.63 7.97 -19.05
N LEU A 508 1.73 6.97 -19.09
CA LEU A 508 0.29 7.21 -18.96
C LEU A 508 -0.05 7.78 -17.57
N GLY A 509 0.53 7.20 -16.51
CA GLY A 509 0.34 7.69 -15.14
C GLY A 509 0.84 9.12 -14.96
N ALA A 510 2.01 9.44 -15.49
CA ALA A 510 2.56 10.80 -15.47
C ALA A 510 1.69 11.80 -16.25
N PHE A 511 1.18 11.39 -17.41
CA PHE A 511 0.27 12.21 -18.21
C PHE A 511 -1.04 12.50 -17.47
N VAL A 512 -1.69 11.46 -16.92
CA VAL A 512 -2.93 11.61 -16.15
C VAL A 512 -2.70 12.45 -14.89
N PHE A 513 -1.59 12.20 -14.17
CA PHE A 513 -1.22 13.00 -13.00
C PHE A 513 -0.98 14.46 -13.37
N GLY A 514 -0.25 14.71 -14.46
CA GLY A 514 0.03 16.06 -14.94
C GLY A 514 -1.24 16.84 -15.33
N LEU A 515 -2.28 16.16 -15.83
CA LEU A 515 -3.59 16.75 -16.09
C LEU A 515 -4.40 16.98 -14.82
N ALA A 516 -4.41 16.02 -13.90
CA ALA A 516 -5.25 16.05 -12.71
C ALA A 516 -4.71 16.99 -11.63
N PHE A 517 -3.39 17.09 -11.47
CA PHE A 517 -2.74 17.85 -10.40
C PHE A 517 -3.14 19.34 -10.36
N PRO A 518 -3.06 20.12 -11.46
CA PRO A 518 -3.46 21.52 -11.43
C PRO A 518 -4.95 21.71 -11.13
N VAL A 519 -5.79 20.84 -11.68
CA VAL A 519 -7.24 20.87 -11.44
C VAL A 519 -7.55 20.61 -9.97
N GLY A 520 -6.93 19.57 -9.39
CA GLY A 520 -7.07 19.25 -7.98
C GLY A 520 -6.53 20.35 -7.07
N LEU A 521 -5.41 20.95 -7.42
CA LEU A 521 -4.82 22.06 -6.67
C LEU A 521 -5.74 23.29 -6.67
N VAL A 522 -6.27 23.71 -7.83
CA VAL A 522 -7.19 24.85 -7.94
C VAL A 522 -8.49 24.57 -7.20
N TYR A 523 -9.00 23.35 -7.29
CA TYR A 523 -10.19 22.91 -6.55
C TYR A 523 -9.96 22.97 -5.03
N LEU A 524 -8.83 22.45 -4.55
CA LEU A 524 -8.46 22.48 -3.14
C LEU A 524 -8.30 23.91 -2.62
N LEU A 525 -7.65 24.80 -3.40
CA LEU A 525 -7.54 26.21 -3.08
C LEU A 525 -8.92 26.88 -3.06
N GLY A 526 -9.85 26.45 -3.91
CA GLY A 526 -11.24 26.91 -3.92
C GLY A 526 -11.99 26.54 -2.63
N LEU A 527 -11.77 25.34 -2.10
CA LEU A 527 -12.38 24.91 -0.82
C LEU A 527 -11.90 25.73 0.40
N LEU A 528 -10.70 26.30 0.32
CA LEU A 528 -10.16 27.15 1.37
C LEU A 528 -10.79 28.56 1.40
N ARG A 529 -11.64 28.93 0.43
CA ARG A 529 -12.31 30.23 0.36
C ARG A 529 -13.53 30.26 1.28
N TYR A 530 -13.32 30.74 2.48
CA TYR A 530 -14.35 30.83 3.52
C TYR A 530 -15.15 32.13 3.51
N LYS A 531 -14.77 33.11 2.65
CA LYS A 531 -15.44 34.41 2.50
C LYS A 531 -16.35 34.43 1.29
N ILE A 532 -17.38 35.27 1.31
CA ILE A 532 -18.23 35.55 0.15
C ILE A 532 -17.47 36.37 -0.87
N GLU A 533 -17.52 35.99 -2.14
CA GLU A 533 -16.83 36.75 -3.22
C GLU A 533 -17.82 37.58 -4.07
N GLY A 534 -19.09 37.16 -4.10
CA GLY A 534 -20.05 37.82 -4.93
C GLY A 534 -21.50 37.37 -4.69
N ARG A 535 -22.37 37.83 -5.57
CA ARG A 535 -23.82 37.57 -5.52
C ARG A 535 -24.16 36.05 -5.52
N GLU A 536 -23.44 35.26 -6.34
CA GLU A 536 -23.67 33.83 -6.45
C GLU A 536 -23.45 33.09 -5.11
N ASP A 537 -22.47 33.53 -4.33
CA ASP A 537 -22.22 32.96 -3.00
C ASP A 537 -23.36 33.27 -2.04
N VAL A 538 -23.88 34.53 -2.10
CA VAL A 538 -24.97 34.95 -1.26
C VAL A 538 -26.27 34.18 -1.59
N GLU A 539 -26.58 34.05 -2.89
CA GLU A 539 -27.80 33.34 -3.36
C GLU A 539 -27.76 31.83 -3.02
N LYS A 540 -26.57 31.22 -2.93
CA LYS A 540 -26.40 29.83 -2.48
C LYS A 540 -26.57 29.64 -0.97
N LEU A 541 -26.22 30.69 -0.20
CA LEU A 541 -26.20 30.60 1.27
C LEU A 541 -27.50 30.98 1.93
N THR A 542 -28.38 31.74 1.21
CA THR A 542 -29.68 32.18 1.76
C THR A 542 -30.69 32.39 0.66
N LYS A 543 -32.00 32.28 1.02
CA LYS A 543 -33.14 32.61 0.17
C LYS A 543 -33.64 34.05 0.39
N LEU A 544 -32.95 34.83 1.22
CA LEU A 544 -33.32 36.21 1.48
C LEU A 544 -33.13 37.11 0.24
N PRO A 545 -33.97 38.12 0.02
CA PRO A 545 -33.84 38.98 -1.14
C PRO A 545 -32.55 39.83 -1.04
N LEU A 546 -31.72 39.76 -2.08
CA LEU A 546 -30.56 40.62 -2.25
C LEU A 546 -30.97 41.85 -3.07
N LEU A 547 -31.05 43.01 -2.39
CA LEU A 547 -31.59 44.24 -2.99
C LEU A 547 -30.59 44.96 -3.90
N ALA A 548 -29.32 44.95 -3.56
CA ALA A 548 -28.32 45.61 -4.39
C ALA A 548 -26.91 45.03 -4.18
N ASP A 549 -26.10 45.16 -5.25
CA ASP A 549 -24.67 44.99 -5.24
C ASP A 549 -23.99 46.33 -5.30
N ILE A 550 -23.29 46.73 -4.24
CA ILE A 550 -22.59 48.01 -4.17
C ILE A 550 -21.14 47.81 -4.55
N PRO A 551 -20.63 48.48 -5.59
CA PRO A 551 -19.25 48.30 -6.05
C PRO A 551 -18.23 48.79 -5.03
N LEU A 552 -17.01 48.25 -5.10
CA LEU A 552 -15.88 48.75 -4.33
C LEU A 552 -15.47 50.14 -4.88
N GLY A 553 -15.67 51.13 -4.06
CA GLY A 553 -15.24 52.49 -4.41
C GLY A 553 -13.73 52.66 -4.55
N PRO A 554 -13.21 53.63 -5.29
CA PRO A 554 -11.79 53.91 -5.33
C PRO A 554 -11.27 54.13 -3.91
N LYS A 555 -10.08 53.65 -3.60
CA LYS A 555 -9.38 53.98 -2.35
C LYS A 555 -9.11 55.45 -2.35
N THR A 556 -9.93 56.25 -1.70
CA THR A 556 -9.62 57.63 -1.46
C THR A 556 -8.46 57.71 -0.51
N LEU A 557 -7.36 58.24 -1.02
CA LEU A 557 -6.20 58.66 -0.22
C LEU A 557 -6.69 59.74 0.74
N ASP A 558 -6.48 59.47 2.00
CA ASP A 558 -6.53 60.36 3.15
C ASP A 558 -7.87 61.08 3.54
N GLY A 559 -8.45 60.53 4.58
CA GLY A 559 -8.90 61.25 5.79
C GLY A 559 -10.28 61.88 5.78
N GLU A 560 -10.84 62.34 4.73
CA GLU A 560 -12.18 62.92 4.71
C GLU A 560 -13.23 62.02 4.09
N HIS A 561 -14.19 61.62 4.92
CA HIS A 561 -15.30 60.74 4.53
C HIS A 561 -16.28 61.50 3.63
N LYS A 562 -16.15 61.30 2.33
CA LYS A 562 -17.10 61.86 1.37
C LYS A 562 -18.21 60.86 1.10
N LEU A 563 -19.46 61.33 1.13
CA LEU A 563 -20.61 60.59 0.63
C LEU A 563 -20.34 60.20 -0.83
N ALA A 564 -20.64 58.96 -1.15
CA ALA A 564 -20.49 58.43 -2.50
C ALA A 564 -21.65 58.92 -3.41
N VAL A 565 -22.83 59.07 -2.85
CA VAL A 565 -24.02 59.56 -3.54
C VAL A 565 -24.04 61.09 -3.45
N ARG A 566 -24.06 61.77 -4.60
CA ARG A 566 -24.04 63.23 -4.70
C ARG A 566 -25.03 63.71 -5.76
N GLU A 567 -25.44 64.96 -5.66
CA GLU A 567 -26.27 65.59 -6.66
C GLU A 567 -25.51 65.69 -7.98
N ASN A 568 -26.16 65.30 -9.10
CA ASN A 568 -25.60 65.31 -10.46
C ASN A 568 -24.37 64.37 -10.73
N SER A 569 -24.17 63.36 -9.93
CA SER A 569 -23.22 62.31 -10.23
C SER A 569 -23.94 61.16 -10.99
N ASN A 570 -23.30 60.63 -12.05
CA ASN A 570 -23.81 59.51 -12.82
C ASN A 570 -22.82 58.34 -12.77
N ASP A 571 -22.18 58.12 -11.62
CA ASP A 571 -21.23 57.04 -11.48
C ASP A 571 -21.97 55.72 -11.11
N LEU A 572 -21.26 54.63 -11.24
CA LEU A 572 -21.78 53.28 -11.00
C LEU A 572 -22.23 53.09 -9.52
N MET A 573 -21.60 53.82 -8.60
CA MET A 573 -21.92 53.78 -7.18
C MET A 573 -23.28 54.40 -6.93
N GLU A 574 -23.53 55.60 -7.50
CA GLU A 574 -24.82 56.27 -7.40
C GLU A 574 -25.93 55.40 -8.01
N GLU A 575 -25.69 54.83 -9.19
CA GLU A 575 -26.66 53.93 -9.84
C GLU A 575 -27.00 52.74 -9.00
N SER A 576 -26.00 52.18 -8.29
CA SER A 576 -26.25 51.06 -7.34
C SER A 576 -27.14 51.47 -6.19
N PHE A 577 -27.03 52.69 -5.65
CA PHE A 577 -27.91 53.22 -4.62
C PHE A 577 -29.28 53.62 -5.16
N ARG A 578 -29.37 54.06 -6.42
CA ARG A 578 -30.67 54.25 -7.10
C ARG A 578 -31.40 52.94 -7.23
N GLY A 579 -30.66 51.89 -7.62
CA GLY A 579 -31.19 50.50 -7.67
C GLY A 579 -31.65 50.02 -6.29
N LEU A 580 -30.80 50.18 -5.26
CA LEU A 580 -31.19 49.84 -3.89
C LEU A 580 -32.47 50.51 -3.44
N ARG A 581 -32.56 51.84 -3.62
CA ARG A 581 -33.75 52.64 -3.28
C ARG A 581 -34.98 52.14 -4.03
N THR A 582 -34.85 51.82 -5.31
CA THR A 582 -35.96 51.32 -6.12
C THR A 582 -36.43 49.95 -5.61
N ASN A 583 -35.51 49.05 -5.31
CA ASN A 583 -35.82 47.71 -4.81
C ASN A 583 -36.42 47.72 -3.40
N LEU A 584 -36.01 48.66 -2.56
CA LEU A 584 -36.60 48.89 -1.25
C LEU A 584 -38.12 49.20 -1.31
N ARG A 585 -38.55 49.96 -2.31
CA ARG A 585 -39.98 50.27 -2.49
C ARG A 585 -40.85 49.05 -2.83
N PHE A 586 -40.28 47.98 -3.31
CA PHE A 586 -40.99 46.73 -3.54
C PHE A 586 -41.10 45.85 -2.30
N VAL A 587 -40.30 46.16 -1.27
CA VAL A 587 -40.29 45.36 -0.02
C VAL A 587 -41.07 46.07 1.09
N LEU A 588 -41.04 47.40 1.12
CA LEU A 588 -41.74 48.19 2.09
C LEU A 588 -43.20 48.42 1.67
N ASP A 589 -44.12 48.28 2.60
CA ASP A 589 -45.52 48.68 2.44
C ASP A 589 -45.70 50.20 2.62
N ASP A 590 -46.83 50.77 2.18
CA ASP A 590 -47.08 52.27 2.16
C ASP A 590 -46.88 52.94 3.51
N ASN A 591 -47.17 52.25 4.62
CA ASN A 591 -47.06 52.76 5.98
C ASN A 591 -45.70 52.45 6.66
N GLU A 592 -44.86 51.73 6.02
CA GLU A 592 -43.53 51.32 6.55
C GLU A 592 -42.46 52.34 6.16
N ARG A 593 -41.81 52.90 7.17
CA ARG A 593 -40.85 54.03 6.98
C ARG A 593 -39.52 53.82 7.67
N ILE A 594 -39.45 52.91 8.66
CA ILE A 594 -38.28 52.73 9.51
C ILE A 594 -37.44 51.56 9.02
N ILE A 595 -36.23 51.84 8.54
CA ILE A 595 -35.30 50.88 7.98
C ILE A 595 -34.06 50.73 8.91
N ALA A 596 -33.92 49.59 9.55
CA ALA A 596 -32.72 49.31 10.35
C ALA A 596 -31.59 48.76 9.46
N CYS A 597 -30.48 49.46 9.39
CA CYS A 597 -29.28 49.03 8.71
C CYS A 597 -28.30 48.40 9.70
N THR A 598 -28.04 47.10 9.55
CA THR A 598 -27.10 46.35 10.38
C THR A 598 -26.16 45.49 9.57
N SER A 599 -25.26 44.73 10.25
CA SER A 599 -24.35 43.77 9.66
C SER A 599 -24.02 42.66 10.66
N CYS A 600 -23.46 41.51 10.22
CA CYS A 600 -23.05 40.48 11.14
C CYS A 600 -21.81 40.86 11.92
N ILE A 601 -20.82 41.44 11.26
CA ILE A 601 -19.54 41.81 11.87
C ILE A 601 -19.18 43.29 11.56
N PRO A 602 -18.30 43.92 12.36
CA PRO A 602 -17.83 45.26 12.08
C PRO A 602 -17.04 45.35 10.76
N GLY A 603 -17.14 46.47 10.04
CA GLY A 603 -16.36 46.69 8.82
C GLY A 603 -17.04 46.23 7.53
N GLU A 604 -18.25 45.69 7.58
CA GLU A 604 -19.05 45.31 6.41
C GLU A 604 -19.59 46.53 5.65
N GLY A 605 -19.62 47.68 6.29
CA GLY A 605 -20.03 48.96 5.64
C GLY A 605 -21.42 49.38 5.95
N LYS A 606 -22.05 48.93 7.05
CA LYS A 606 -23.40 49.34 7.48
C LYS A 606 -23.63 50.86 7.45
N THR A 607 -22.77 51.62 8.12
CA THR A 607 -22.87 53.09 8.18
C THR A 607 -22.65 53.75 6.80
N PHE A 608 -21.78 53.17 5.93
CA PHE A 608 -21.63 53.61 4.56
C PHE A 608 -22.92 53.41 3.75
N VAL A 609 -23.54 52.24 3.89
CA VAL A 609 -24.77 51.92 3.17
C VAL A 609 -25.94 52.74 3.70
N SER A 610 -26.10 52.88 5.03
CA SER A 610 -27.17 53.64 5.64
C SER A 610 -27.13 55.13 5.23
N THR A 611 -25.96 55.76 5.28
CA THR A 611 -25.77 57.17 4.91
C THR A 611 -25.97 57.45 3.43
N ASN A 612 -25.47 56.60 2.55
CA ASN A 612 -25.65 56.80 1.10
C ASN A 612 -27.07 56.43 0.66
N LEU A 613 -27.73 55.50 1.32
CA LEU A 613 -29.16 55.21 1.12
C LEU A 613 -30.00 56.42 1.54
N ALA A 614 -29.78 57.01 2.73
CA ALA A 614 -30.46 58.18 3.23
C ALA A 614 -30.30 59.33 2.25
N MET A 615 -29.09 59.61 1.78
CA MET A 615 -28.80 60.63 0.76
C MET A 615 -29.51 60.32 -0.56
N SER A 616 -29.53 59.11 -1.03
CA SER A 616 -30.21 58.70 -2.26
C SER A 616 -31.72 58.90 -2.18
N LEU A 617 -32.35 58.71 -1.00
CA LEU A 617 -33.76 58.97 -0.76
C LEU A 617 -34.06 60.45 -0.66
N ALA A 618 -33.18 61.24 -0.01
CA ALA A 618 -33.29 62.69 0.09
C ALA A 618 -33.20 63.39 -1.28
N LEU A 619 -32.34 62.92 -2.17
CA LEU A 619 -32.22 63.37 -3.55
C LEU A 619 -33.52 63.10 -4.38
N LEU A 620 -34.35 62.15 -3.95
CA LEU A 620 -35.69 61.96 -4.56
C LEU A 620 -36.71 62.97 -4.06
N GLY A 621 -36.34 63.90 -3.19
CA GLY A 621 -37.25 64.87 -2.61
C GLY A 621 -38.04 64.36 -1.38
N LYS A 622 -37.62 63.19 -0.81
CA LYS A 622 -38.22 62.67 0.38
C LYS A 622 -37.59 63.23 1.65
N ARG A 623 -38.39 63.54 2.64
CA ARG A 623 -37.93 63.93 3.98
C ARG A 623 -37.33 62.70 4.68
N VAL A 624 -36.03 62.69 4.91
CA VAL A 624 -35.28 61.51 5.44
C VAL A 624 -34.53 61.97 6.69
N VAL A 625 -34.64 61.18 7.73
CA VAL A 625 -33.76 61.26 8.90
C VAL A 625 -32.95 60.02 9.06
N ILE A 626 -31.62 60.20 9.24
CA ILE A 626 -30.74 59.08 9.64
C ILE A 626 -30.44 59.17 11.13
N VAL A 627 -30.72 58.10 11.85
CA VAL A 627 -30.58 58.00 13.28
C VAL A 627 -29.41 57.12 13.64
N GLY A 628 -28.46 57.63 14.42
CA GLY A 628 -27.29 56.89 14.91
C GLY A 628 -27.62 56.07 16.16
N LEU A 629 -28.03 54.81 15.97
CA LEU A 629 -28.30 53.91 17.08
C LEU A 629 -27.11 53.01 17.40
N ASP A 630 -25.97 53.13 16.71
CA ASP A 630 -24.69 52.56 17.18
C ASP A 630 -24.11 53.52 18.23
N ILE A 631 -24.77 53.57 19.40
CA ILE A 631 -24.42 54.46 20.50
C ILE A 631 -23.13 54.04 21.22
N ARG A 632 -22.59 52.81 20.93
CA ARG A 632 -21.32 52.32 21.45
C ARG A 632 -20.14 52.86 20.69
N LYS A 633 -20.27 52.95 19.35
CA LYS A 633 -19.21 53.42 18.43
C LYS A 633 -19.79 54.34 17.37
N PRO A 634 -20.26 55.52 17.76
CA PRO A 634 -20.95 56.47 16.84
C PRO A 634 -19.98 56.92 15.75
N ARG A 635 -20.41 56.84 14.48
CA ARG A 635 -19.59 57.21 13.31
C ARG A 635 -20.28 58.24 12.42
N LEU A 636 -21.59 58.45 12.57
CA LEU A 636 -22.34 59.35 11.70
C LEU A 636 -21.83 60.77 11.71
N VAL A 637 -21.58 61.35 12.89
CA VAL A 637 -21.04 62.72 13.06
C VAL A 637 -19.74 62.88 12.26
N LYS A 638 -18.83 61.95 12.41
CA LYS A 638 -17.55 61.97 11.70
C LYS A 638 -17.74 61.81 10.18
N LEU A 639 -18.69 61.01 9.75
CA LEU A 639 -18.91 60.68 8.32
C LEU A 639 -19.51 61.86 7.58
N PHE A 640 -20.41 62.65 8.22
CA PHE A 640 -20.99 63.86 7.68
C PHE A 640 -20.15 65.09 7.91
N GLY A 641 -18.99 64.98 8.57
CA GLY A 641 -18.12 66.09 8.88
C GLY A 641 -18.76 67.10 9.88
N LEU A 642 -19.70 66.62 10.69
CA LEU A 642 -20.41 67.48 11.66
C LEU A 642 -19.53 67.73 12.89
N PRO A 643 -19.70 68.89 13.56
CA PRO A 643 -19.00 69.15 14.81
C PRO A 643 -19.39 68.13 15.88
N ALA A 644 -18.47 67.76 16.73
CA ALA A 644 -18.72 66.87 17.88
C ALA A 644 -19.59 67.64 18.90
N ASP A 645 -20.92 67.51 18.75
CA ASP A 645 -21.90 68.09 19.64
C ASP A 645 -22.43 67.07 20.62
N LYS A 646 -22.97 67.51 21.76
CA LYS A 646 -23.55 66.61 22.76
C LYS A 646 -25.00 66.19 22.40
N ARG A 647 -25.58 66.86 21.35
CA ARG A 647 -26.92 66.53 20.86
C ARG A 647 -26.99 65.09 20.31
N GLY A 648 -28.08 64.45 20.52
CA GLY A 648 -28.36 63.16 19.94
C GLY A 648 -29.44 62.36 20.64
N ILE A 649 -29.72 61.19 20.05
CA ILE A 649 -30.80 60.31 20.48
C ILE A 649 -30.68 59.89 21.96
N THR A 650 -29.45 59.70 22.48
CA THR A 650 -29.25 59.30 23.89
C THR A 650 -29.75 60.37 24.87
N THR A 651 -29.76 61.63 24.51
CA THR A 651 -30.36 62.72 25.33
C THR A 651 -31.86 62.53 25.43
N PHE A 652 -32.55 62.29 24.34
CA PHE A 652 -33.98 62.02 24.32
C PHE A 652 -34.34 60.74 25.09
N LEU A 653 -33.60 59.63 24.84
CA LEU A 653 -33.81 58.32 25.51
C LEU A 653 -33.62 58.42 27.01
N SER A 654 -32.86 59.37 27.51
CA SER A 654 -32.61 59.57 28.95
C SER A 654 -33.59 60.53 29.60
N SER A 655 -34.38 61.21 28.78
CA SER A 655 -35.39 62.17 29.27
C SER A 655 -36.72 61.50 29.72
N THR A 656 -37.45 62.18 30.57
CA THR A 656 -38.81 61.84 30.91
C THR A 656 -39.89 62.58 30.03
N GLU A 657 -39.41 63.57 29.27
CA GLU A 657 -40.26 64.31 28.31
C GLU A 657 -40.26 63.59 26.97
N GLU A 658 -41.42 63.28 26.42
CA GLU A 658 -41.63 62.53 25.19
C GLU A 658 -42.25 63.35 24.07
N THR A 659 -41.77 64.60 23.94
CA THR A 659 -42.32 65.60 22.96
C THR A 659 -41.42 65.64 21.69
N PHE A 660 -42.13 65.99 20.55
CA PHE A 660 -41.33 66.13 19.30
C PHE A 660 -40.33 67.27 19.40
N ASP A 661 -40.68 68.39 20.08
CA ASP A 661 -39.86 69.60 20.25
C ASP A 661 -38.51 69.24 20.93
N LEU A 662 -38.51 68.33 21.91
CA LEU A 662 -37.30 67.86 22.57
C LEU A 662 -36.43 66.96 21.61
N LEU A 663 -37.13 66.15 20.81
CA LEU A 663 -36.44 65.31 19.81
C LEU A 663 -35.84 66.15 18.68
N ASP A 664 -36.61 67.10 18.22
CA ASP A 664 -36.22 68.05 17.14
C ASP A 664 -34.94 68.87 17.49
N GLN A 665 -34.84 69.30 18.75
CA GLN A 665 -33.64 69.94 19.26
C GLN A 665 -32.40 69.08 19.17
N GLN A 666 -32.53 67.74 19.09
CA GLN A 666 -31.41 66.79 18.93
C GLN A 666 -31.09 66.53 17.46
N ILE A 667 -31.95 66.91 16.52
CA ILE A 667 -31.78 66.65 15.10
C ILE A 667 -30.97 67.82 14.50
N ILE A 668 -30.05 67.43 13.58
CA ILE A 668 -29.32 68.41 12.78
C ILE A 668 -29.96 68.41 11.40
N HIS A 669 -30.62 69.56 11.06
CA HIS A 669 -31.40 69.69 9.83
C HIS A 669 -30.54 70.02 8.61
N GLY A 670 -30.95 69.54 7.44
CA GLY A 670 -30.39 69.95 6.13
C GLY A 670 -28.95 69.62 5.94
N VAL A 671 -28.54 68.51 6.45
CA VAL A 671 -27.11 68.06 6.34
C VAL A 671 -26.83 67.55 4.93
N VAL A 672 -26.00 68.27 4.20
CA VAL A 672 -25.61 68.00 2.78
C VAL A 672 -26.76 68.18 1.78
N ASN A 673 -28.02 67.86 2.14
CA ASN A 673 -29.20 68.06 1.32
C ASN A 673 -30.34 68.57 2.20
N PRO A 674 -31.17 69.51 1.72
CA PRO A 674 -32.27 70.12 2.51
C PRO A 674 -33.31 69.09 3.04
N ASN A 675 -33.39 67.95 2.40
CA ASN A 675 -34.34 66.89 2.78
C ASN A 675 -33.69 65.79 3.64
N LEU A 676 -32.38 65.94 4.04
CA LEU A 676 -31.69 64.99 4.86
C LEU A 676 -31.33 65.55 6.22
N ASP A 677 -31.93 65.01 7.24
CA ASP A 677 -31.65 65.32 8.62
C ASP A 677 -30.86 64.22 9.30
N VAL A 678 -30.05 64.54 10.26
CA VAL A 678 -29.22 63.61 11.00
C VAL A 678 -29.50 63.73 12.48
N LEU A 679 -29.97 62.64 13.08
CA LEU A 679 -30.06 62.49 14.53
C LEU A 679 -28.89 61.68 15.02
N PRO A 680 -27.82 62.29 15.52
CA PRO A 680 -26.64 61.58 15.96
C PRO A 680 -26.90 60.76 17.22
N ALA A 681 -25.97 59.87 17.55
CA ALA A 681 -26.08 59.06 18.77
C ALA A 681 -26.05 59.91 20.05
N GLY A 682 -25.27 60.99 20.06
CA GLY A 682 -25.08 61.83 21.25
C GLY A 682 -23.97 61.31 22.17
N ILE A 683 -24.12 61.59 23.46
CA ILE A 683 -23.17 61.19 24.49
C ILE A 683 -23.26 59.65 24.69
N ILE A 684 -22.10 58.98 24.69
CA ILE A 684 -22.03 57.54 24.93
C ILE A 684 -22.44 57.26 26.39
N PRO A 685 -23.55 56.52 26.59
CA PRO A 685 -24.04 56.25 27.95
C PRO A 685 -23.26 55.09 28.60
N PRO A 686 -23.20 54.96 29.91
CA PRO A 686 -22.57 53.85 30.59
C PRO A 686 -23.32 52.50 30.33
N ASN A 687 -24.64 52.55 30.17
CA ASN A 687 -25.48 51.38 29.94
C ASN A 687 -26.22 51.45 28.58
N PRO A 688 -25.54 51.23 27.44
CA PRO A 688 -26.13 51.42 26.11
C PRO A 688 -27.33 50.51 25.84
N GLY A 689 -27.26 49.22 26.21
CA GLY A 689 -28.33 48.25 25.95
C GLY A 689 -29.61 48.52 26.72
N GLU A 690 -29.51 48.97 27.96
CA GLU A 690 -30.67 49.35 28.78
C GLU A 690 -31.39 50.60 28.22
N LEU A 691 -30.62 51.58 27.76
CA LEU A 691 -31.17 52.79 27.19
C LEU A 691 -31.97 52.51 25.90
N ILE A 692 -31.47 51.64 25.03
CA ILE A 692 -32.11 51.21 23.81
C ILE A 692 -33.41 50.41 24.09
N SER A 693 -33.38 49.68 25.19
CA SER A 693 -34.53 48.83 25.55
C SER A 693 -35.73 49.58 26.16
N ARG A 694 -35.57 50.86 26.44
CA ARG A 694 -36.63 51.72 27.03
C ARG A 694 -37.71 52.02 26.00
N VAL A 695 -38.94 52.29 26.49
CA VAL A 695 -40.11 52.67 25.71
C VAL A 695 -39.92 54.03 24.99
N GLN A 696 -38.99 54.84 25.48
CA GLN A 696 -38.60 56.11 24.85
C GLN A 696 -38.12 55.93 23.42
N LEU A 697 -37.49 54.78 23.11
CA LEU A 697 -37.09 54.50 21.74
C LEU A 697 -38.32 54.30 20.84
N ASP A 698 -39.33 53.59 21.31
CA ASP A 698 -40.60 53.39 20.58
C ASP A 698 -41.24 54.71 20.32
N ARG A 699 -41.30 55.55 21.34
CA ARG A 699 -41.89 56.89 21.23
C ARG A 699 -41.12 57.82 20.27
N ALA A 700 -39.77 57.78 20.33
CA ALA A 700 -38.95 58.55 19.38
C ALA A 700 -39.23 58.11 17.93
N MET A 701 -39.38 56.81 17.68
CA MET A 701 -39.62 56.30 16.33
C MET A 701 -41.01 56.65 15.83
N ASP A 702 -42.04 56.64 16.70
CA ASP A 702 -43.41 57.09 16.38
C ASP A 702 -43.39 58.54 15.99
N LEU A 703 -42.75 59.39 16.76
CA LEU A 703 -42.63 60.82 16.45
C LEU A 703 -41.87 61.06 15.13
N LEU A 704 -40.80 60.34 14.84
CA LEU A 704 -40.08 60.45 13.60
C LEU A 704 -40.90 59.94 12.40
N ARG A 705 -41.70 58.87 12.58
CA ARG A 705 -42.59 58.32 11.55
C ARG A 705 -43.68 59.34 11.11
N GLU A 706 -44.15 60.19 12.01
CA GLU A 706 -45.12 61.26 11.67
C GLU A 706 -44.55 62.40 10.86
N HIS A 707 -43.20 62.66 11.06
CA HIS A 707 -42.63 63.87 10.47
C HIS A 707 -41.74 63.55 9.22
N TYR A 708 -41.28 62.34 9.05
CA TYR A 708 -40.35 61.90 7.98
C TYR A 708 -41.00 60.85 7.07
N ASP A 709 -40.64 60.88 5.80
CA ASP A 709 -41.06 59.85 4.83
C ASP A 709 -40.24 58.56 5.00
N TYR A 710 -38.99 58.71 5.45
CA TYR A 710 -38.10 57.58 5.76
C TYR A 710 -37.24 57.87 6.98
N VAL A 711 -37.10 56.87 7.83
CA VAL A 711 -36.24 56.87 9.02
C VAL A 711 -35.21 55.77 8.84
N ILE A 712 -33.93 56.10 8.69
CA ILE A 712 -32.83 55.11 8.53
C ILE A 712 -32.11 54.96 9.85
N LEU A 713 -32.08 53.77 10.40
CA LEU A 713 -31.40 53.48 11.65
C LEU A 713 -30.04 52.87 11.36
N ASP A 714 -28.94 53.57 11.71
CA ASP A 714 -27.59 53.00 11.68
C ASP A 714 -27.33 52.26 12.99
N THR A 715 -27.35 50.94 12.98
CA THR A 715 -27.30 50.09 14.18
C THR A 715 -25.97 49.42 14.34
N PRO A 716 -25.59 48.90 15.54
CA PRO A 716 -24.41 48.09 15.73
C PRO A 716 -24.49 46.73 15.01
N PRO A 717 -23.40 45.99 14.82
CA PRO A 717 -23.44 44.65 14.22
C PRO A 717 -24.20 43.66 15.10
N VAL A 718 -25.18 42.97 14.53
CA VAL A 718 -26.06 42.03 15.26
C VAL A 718 -25.30 40.79 15.79
N GLY A 719 -24.22 40.40 15.14
CA GLY A 719 -23.41 39.27 15.59
C GLY A 719 -22.52 39.56 16.79
N LEU A 720 -22.41 40.80 17.24
CA LEU A 720 -21.58 41.19 18.36
C LEU A 720 -22.38 41.65 19.60
N VAL A 721 -23.52 42.30 19.40
CA VAL A 721 -24.26 42.89 20.49
C VAL A 721 -25.77 42.68 20.29
N SER A 722 -26.46 42.46 21.40
CA SER A 722 -27.91 42.26 21.44
C SER A 722 -28.71 43.55 21.20
N ASP A 723 -28.07 44.69 21.27
CA ASP A 723 -28.71 46.04 21.11
C ASP A 723 -29.48 46.11 19.79
N THR A 724 -28.94 45.54 18.72
CA THR A 724 -29.58 45.51 17.39
C THR A 724 -30.91 44.74 17.40
N LEU A 725 -30.99 43.65 18.18
CA LEU A 725 -32.27 42.92 18.33
C LEU A 725 -33.31 43.74 19.10
N ALA A 726 -32.87 44.52 20.08
CA ALA A 726 -33.74 45.44 20.78
C ALA A 726 -34.21 46.60 19.89
N ILE A 727 -33.36 47.10 18.98
CA ILE A 727 -33.71 48.10 18.00
C ILE A 727 -34.66 47.52 16.93
N ALA A 728 -34.54 46.25 16.58
CA ALA A 728 -35.33 45.59 15.56
C ALA A 728 -36.85 45.66 15.83
N ARG A 729 -37.28 45.81 17.11
CA ARG A 729 -38.72 45.91 17.49
C ARG A 729 -39.39 47.17 16.94
N VAL A 730 -38.64 48.28 16.73
CA VAL A 730 -39.14 49.55 16.21
C VAL A 730 -38.94 49.70 14.71
N ALA A 731 -38.27 48.80 14.06
CA ALA A 731 -38.03 48.82 12.63
C ALA A 731 -39.14 48.11 11.87
N ASP A 732 -39.48 48.62 10.69
CA ASP A 732 -40.40 47.99 9.74
C ASP A 732 -39.66 46.96 8.87
N MET A 733 -38.38 47.22 8.60
CA MET A 733 -37.54 46.39 7.78
C MET A 733 -36.08 46.38 8.27
N THR A 734 -35.37 45.27 8.03
CA THR A 734 -33.94 45.15 8.32
C THR A 734 -33.15 45.00 7.05
N LEU A 735 -32.19 45.91 6.83
CA LEU A 735 -31.23 45.87 5.76
C LEU A 735 -29.91 45.29 6.30
N MET A 736 -29.67 44.05 6.00
CA MET A 736 -28.46 43.32 6.42
C MET A 736 -27.34 43.53 5.41
N VAL A 737 -26.30 44.18 5.83
CA VAL A 737 -25.15 44.49 4.97
C VAL A 737 -24.09 43.38 5.13
N CYS A 738 -23.69 42.77 4.03
CA CYS A 738 -22.56 41.87 3.95
C CYS A 738 -21.54 42.39 2.93
N ARG A 739 -20.26 42.04 3.06
CA ARG A 739 -19.21 42.64 2.23
C ARG A 739 -18.45 41.56 1.48
N ALA A 740 -18.32 41.73 0.17
CA ALA A 740 -17.52 40.86 -0.69
C ALA A 740 -16.04 40.82 -0.26
N ASP A 741 -15.38 39.65 -0.36
CA ASP A 741 -14.01 39.37 0.05
C ASP A 741 -13.73 39.63 1.55
N TYR A 742 -14.74 39.88 2.34
CA TYR A 742 -14.62 40.23 3.77
C TYR A 742 -15.51 39.38 4.67
N SER A 743 -16.77 39.31 4.42
CA SER A 743 -17.77 38.56 5.26
C SER A 743 -17.56 37.06 5.14
N PRO A 744 -17.38 36.32 6.24
CA PRO A 744 -17.35 34.85 6.24
C PRO A 744 -18.67 34.26 5.78
N LYS A 745 -18.63 33.15 5.04
CA LYS A 745 -19.81 32.39 4.65
C LYS A 745 -20.60 31.87 5.86
N SER A 746 -19.93 31.61 6.96
CA SER A 746 -20.55 31.17 8.22
C SER A 746 -21.55 32.19 8.81
N ASN A 747 -21.41 33.49 8.50
CA ASN A 747 -22.35 34.52 8.99
C ASN A 747 -23.76 34.31 8.49
N PHE A 748 -23.90 33.66 7.32
CA PHE A 748 -25.26 33.39 6.76
C PHE A 748 -26.03 32.37 7.59
N LYS A 749 -25.41 31.55 8.41
CA LYS A 749 -26.08 30.70 9.40
C LYS A 749 -26.85 31.60 10.39
N LEU A 750 -26.19 32.61 10.98
CA LEU A 750 -26.81 33.56 11.88
C LEU A 750 -27.93 34.34 11.19
N ILE A 751 -27.72 34.84 9.95
CA ILE A 751 -28.72 35.57 9.20
C ILE A 751 -29.98 34.71 8.98
N ASN A 752 -29.81 33.45 8.61
CA ASN A 752 -30.92 32.52 8.39
C ASN A 752 -31.65 32.18 9.71
N GLU A 753 -30.92 32.00 10.82
CA GLU A 753 -31.48 31.79 12.15
C GLU A 753 -32.34 33.02 12.58
N LEU A 754 -31.81 34.25 12.40
CA LEU A 754 -32.56 35.49 12.70
C LEU A 754 -33.86 35.58 11.90
N LYS A 755 -33.85 35.12 10.64
CA LYS A 755 -35.07 35.05 9.81
C LYS A 755 -36.03 33.98 10.30
N GLN A 756 -35.55 32.80 10.62
CA GLN A 756 -36.36 31.66 11.03
C GLN A 756 -37.03 31.92 12.36
N ASP A 757 -36.32 32.54 13.28
CA ASP A 757 -36.85 32.91 14.61
C ASP A 757 -37.72 34.20 14.62
N ASN A 758 -37.90 34.82 13.48
CA ASN A 758 -38.61 36.12 13.32
C ASN A 758 -38.07 37.21 14.29
N LYS A 759 -36.75 37.17 14.57
CA LYS A 759 -36.15 38.15 15.50
C LYS A 759 -35.95 39.54 14.90
N MET A 760 -36.03 39.65 13.59
CA MET A 760 -35.87 40.91 12.86
C MET A 760 -36.93 40.99 11.73
N PRO A 761 -37.57 42.18 11.51
CA PRO A 761 -38.57 42.32 10.49
C PRO A 761 -37.96 42.37 9.07
N LYS A 762 -38.64 41.77 8.11
CA LYS A 762 -38.38 41.84 6.65
C LYS A 762 -36.90 41.92 6.27
N ILE A 763 -36.08 40.92 6.73
CA ILE A 763 -34.63 40.91 6.45
C ILE A 763 -34.38 40.86 4.94
N SER A 764 -33.66 41.86 4.46
CA SER A 764 -33.15 41.91 3.09
C SER A 764 -31.65 42.20 3.09
N LEU A 765 -30.95 41.75 2.07
CA LEU A 765 -29.48 41.81 2.00
C LEU A 765 -29.00 42.92 1.07
N VAL A 766 -27.83 43.46 1.40
CA VAL A 766 -27.04 44.32 0.51
C VAL A 766 -25.61 43.79 0.49
N LEU A 767 -25.10 43.50 -0.69
CA LEU A 767 -23.72 43.08 -0.88
C LEU A 767 -22.86 44.33 -1.19
N ASN A 768 -22.02 44.67 -0.23
CA ASN A 768 -21.16 45.86 -0.33
C ASN A 768 -19.73 45.47 -0.79
N GLY A 769 -19.05 46.39 -1.45
CA GLY A 769 -17.62 46.26 -1.79
C GLY A 769 -17.31 45.23 -2.88
N VAL A 770 -18.19 45.08 -3.85
CA VAL A 770 -18.00 44.14 -4.96
C VAL A 770 -16.92 44.66 -5.91
N ASP A 771 -15.82 43.91 -6.05
CA ASP A 771 -14.74 44.25 -7.00
C ASP A 771 -15.11 43.81 -8.43
N LEU A 772 -15.54 44.79 -9.23
CA LEU A 772 -15.93 44.53 -10.62
C LEU A 772 -14.80 44.15 -11.54
N ARG A 773 -13.54 44.39 -11.15
CA ARG A 773 -12.34 44.01 -11.95
C ARG A 773 -12.07 42.50 -11.87
N LYS A 774 -12.45 41.85 -10.78
CA LYS A 774 -12.33 40.41 -10.63
C LYS A 774 -13.29 39.62 -11.53
N ARG A 775 -14.32 40.26 -12.06
CA ARG A 775 -15.36 39.70 -12.94
C ARG A 775 -15.02 39.70 -14.42
N LYS A 776 -13.76 39.46 -14.82
CA LYS A 776 -13.28 39.61 -16.20
C LYS A 776 -13.84 38.63 -17.24
N TYR A 777 -14.60 37.61 -16.85
CA TYR A 777 -15.30 36.70 -17.78
C TYR A 777 -16.67 36.30 -17.26
N GLY A 778 -17.71 36.94 -17.84
CA GLY A 778 -19.01 36.32 -17.99
C GLY A 778 -20.13 36.63 -17.01
N TYR A 779 -20.34 37.88 -16.58
CA TYR A 779 -21.65 38.25 -16.01
C TYR A 779 -21.97 39.75 -16.21
N TYR A 780 -22.37 40.05 -17.39
CA TYR A 780 -23.11 41.29 -17.70
C TYR A 780 -24.57 40.95 -18.04
N TYR A 781 -25.23 40.14 -17.24
CA TYR A 781 -26.63 39.79 -17.41
C TYR A 781 -27.28 39.49 -16.03
N GLY A 782 -27.44 40.54 -15.23
CA GLY A 782 -28.21 40.47 -13.97
C GLY A 782 -29.35 41.49 -13.88
N TYR A 783 -29.48 42.36 -14.87
CA TYR A 783 -30.60 43.29 -14.96
C TYR A 783 -31.60 42.88 -16.05
N GLY A 784 -31.97 41.63 -16.16
CA GLY A 784 -32.79 41.19 -17.26
C GLY A 784 -33.65 39.95 -17.02
N LYS A 785 -34.00 39.65 -15.76
CA LYS A 785 -34.93 38.53 -15.49
C LYS A 785 -36.36 38.95 -15.12
N TYR A 786 -36.60 40.28 -15.16
CA TYR A 786 -37.98 40.82 -15.10
C TYR A 786 -38.23 41.58 -16.41
N GLY A 787 -38.56 40.89 -17.48
CA GLY A 787 -38.86 41.49 -18.75
C GLY A 787 -39.02 40.49 -19.86
N LYS A 788 -39.88 39.51 -19.69
CA LYS A 788 -40.33 38.66 -20.80
C LYS A 788 -41.49 39.34 -21.56
N TYR A 789 -41.37 40.62 -21.84
CA TYR A 789 -42.18 41.38 -22.77
C TYR A 789 -41.38 42.59 -23.28
N GLY A 790 -40.93 42.54 -24.54
CA GLY A 790 -40.28 43.68 -25.14
C GLY A 790 -39.27 43.33 -26.21
N LYS A 791 -39.72 42.81 -27.32
CA LYS A 791 -39.00 42.71 -28.60
C LYS A 791 -39.06 44.12 -29.22
N TYR A 792 -38.14 45.02 -28.87
CA TYR A 792 -37.78 46.24 -29.63
C TYR A 792 -36.67 46.99 -28.86
N GLY A 793 -35.51 47.18 -29.52
CA GLY A 793 -34.46 48.02 -28.90
C GLY A 793 -33.07 47.75 -29.39
N HIS A 794 -32.91 47.84 -30.67
CA HIS A 794 -31.57 47.96 -31.30
C HIS A 794 -31.16 49.43 -31.21
N TYR A 795 -30.62 49.89 -30.08
CA TYR A 795 -29.95 51.19 -29.96
C TYR A 795 -29.01 51.14 -28.76
N GLY A 796 -27.70 51.19 -29.00
CA GLY A 796 -26.75 51.30 -27.90
C GLY A 796 -25.29 51.12 -28.29
N ASN A 797 -24.91 51.64 -29.47
CA ASN A 797 -23.51 51.75 -29.84
C ASN A 797 -23.21 53.23 -30.08
N TYR A 798 -23.14 54.02 -29.00
CA TYR A 798 -22.66 55.37 -29.05
C TYR A 798 -21.59 55.56 -27.97
N GLY A 799 -20.32 55.58 -28.42
CA GLY A 799 -19.18 55.85 -27.52
C GLY A 799 -17.85 55.74 -28.18
N LEU A 800 -17.74 56.16 -29.46
CA LEU A 800 -16.43 56.34 -30.13
C LEU A 800 -16.61 57.29 -31.33
N TYR A 801 -16.86 58.57 -31.04
CA TYR A 801 -16.68 59.68 -31.99
C TYR A 801 -15.93 60.79 -31.32
N GLY A 802 -14.70 60.95 -31.72
CA GLY A 802 -13.89 62.13 -31.33
C GLY A 802 -12.48 61.97 -31.84
N HIS A 803 -12.28 62.07 -33.14
CA HIS A 803 -11.17 62.77 -33.77
C HIS A 803 -11.28 62.68 -35.29
N TYR A 804 -11.84 63.70 -35.87
CA TYR A 804 -11.70 64.10 -37.27
C TYR A 804 -10.61 65.16 -37.33
N GLY A 805 -9.57 64.91 -38.13
CA GLY A 805 -8.58 65.97 -38.41
C GLY A 805 -7.55 65.51 -39.45
N ASN A 806 -7.86 65.80 -40.71
CA ASN A 806 -6.91 66.04 -41.84
C ASN A 806 -6.13 64.91 -42.48
N ARG A 807 -6.57 64.61 -43.73
CA ARG A 807 -5.72 64.15 -44.84
C ARG A 807 -4.86 65.32 -45.40
N PRO A 808 -3.71 65.04 -46.07
CA PRO A 808 -3.77 64.95 -47.52
C PRO A 808 -3.00 63.83 -48.16
N SER A 809 -3.44 63.55 -49.34
CA SER A 809 -3.08 62.71 -50.45
C SER A 809 -1.61 62.62 -50.88
N GLN A 810 -1.21 61.56 -51.43
CA GLN A 810 -0.40 61.24 -52.64
C GLN A 810 0.24 59.89 -52.41
N GLY A 811 0.16 58.88 -53.20
CA GLY A 811 0.42 58.78 -54.58
C GLY A 811 1.42 57.74 -54.81
N GLY A 812 1.18 56.76 -55.63
CA GLY A 812 2.21 56.13 -56.44
C GLY A 812 2.68 54.67 -56.18
N HIS A 813 2.18 53.80 -56.94
CA HIS A 813 2.91 52.74 -57.74
C HIS A 813 3.83 51.71 -57.10
N THR A 814 3.52 50.50 -57.38
CA THR A 814 4.13 49.41 -58.18
C THR A 814 4.90 48.33 -57.42
N GLU A 815 4.39 47.09 -57.74
CA GLU A 815 5.11 45.88 -58.10
C GLU A 815 6.31 45.40 -57.24
N LYS A 816 6.22 44.30 -56.62
CA LYS A 816 6.52 42.90 -57.06
C LYS A 816 6.19 41.97 -55.93
#